data_23662085ae30bf4a1a5bb6f2df167989
#
_entry.id   23662085ae30bf4a1a5bb6f2df167989
#
_cell.length_a   1.000
_cell.length_b   1.000
_cell.length_c   1.000
_cell.angle_alpha   90.00
_cell.angle_beta   90.00
_cell.angle_gamma   90.00
#
_symmetry.space_group_name_H-M   'P 1'
#
loop_
_entity.id
_entity.type
_entity.pdbx_description
1 polymer ?
#
loop_
_entity_poly.entity_id
_entity_poly.type
_entity_poly.pdbx_seq_one_letter_code
_entity_poly.pdbx_strand_id
1 'polypeptide(L)'
;MPEERKAVDTTLEQSTTPDTSQQKRKWRAIDWIAGGTFIVEVLWGLWWLVTQFFQWCSWNPHVSTEHFAQFYCGVGLGILSVGYLTLILWPIIFKQGKDPKQDNDPRWFHARILSSGIVGGSYAFLLPVVMSLPEGSVNSGGAAALRQAILLATGGLIALIALGETRRKNDNDKLKNDQDKEKNDREHERWVKAERRERYAKAVEQLGDEKAPVRMGGVYTLVGLVDDWLEEKSLSDDERLKEGQAIINNLCAYIRSPFTLVSYYDELSQASPTPEGIYKDKEEEFYADKAVLESEADVRLGIIKEIHDHIQASRENNWGPWSNFEYNFSGSVFFYPVELTNSYYKKPVNFSGSHYYKKVDFSGSTYEKDATFSNSNFRSTYEGEANFSSSTYEGWADFTGSTYEGWAYFTGSTYEGRAYFYDSTYEGRADFYGSTYESGADFYGSTYEDGAYFTGSTYEDGAYFTGSTYKGRADFTGSTYEDGAYFTGSTYKGRAYFTGSTYKGGAYFTGSTYNDVADFSGSIFYQKVYFGADGDNSSFSRFTDCAPQFYDETNHKNTLFSSPDNDFTVENGRGYPIYRSLDGLPLGCKFLTSKQKEYLEYKFQEIDETKNKLLEAKDDEEKARLSDMLWSLYKELRKWREKATTVQVEDVAAEDTES
;
A
#
# COMPACT_ATOMS: atom_id res chain seq x y z
N MET A 1 -33.29 -28.26 -10.97
CA MET A 1 -34.30 -28.08 -9.94
C MET A 1 -33.87 -26.98 -9.01
N PRO A 2 -34.78 -26.08 -8.63
CA PRO A 2 -34.50 -24.66 -8.50
C PRO A 2 -34.34 -24.14 -7.07
N GLU A 3 -33.77 -22.94 -7.00
CA GLU A 3 -34.08 -21.84 -6.07
C GLU A 3 -33.92 -22.01 -4.55
N GLU A 4 -33.06 -21.17 -4.02
CA GLU A 4 -33.49 -20.28 -2.91
C GLU A 4 -32.52 -19.05 -2.84
N ARG A 5 -33.04 -17.93 -3.35
CA ARG A 5 -32.51 -16.59 -3.08
C ARG A 5 -32.90 -16.20 -1.66
N LYS A 6 -31.96 -15.96 -0.77
CA LYS A 6 -32.17 -15.17 0.44
C LYS A 6 -31.70 -13.74 0.22
N ALA A 7 -32.68 -12.85 0.22
CA ALA A 7 -32.50 -11.42 0.27
C ALA A 7 -31.83 -11.02 1.60
N VAL A 8 -30.71 -10.30 1.51
CA VAL A 8 -30.11 -9.60 2.65
C VAL A 8 -30.75 -8.22 2.71
N ASP A 9 -31.51 -8.01 3.76
CA ASP A 9 -32.21 -6.79 4.15
C ASP A 9 -31.16 -5.73 4.58
N THR A 10 -31.00 -4.68 3.79
CA THR A 10 -30.12 -3.56 4.11
C THR A 10 -30.94 -2.53 4.88
N THR A 11 -30.91 -2.58 6.19
CA THR A 11 -31.41 -1.54 7.07
C THR A 11 -30.55 -0.29 6.96
N LEU A 12 -30.99 0.67 6.18
CA LEU A 12 -30.51 2.05 6.18
C LEU A 12 -30.91 2.71 7.52
N GLU A 13 -29.94 3.01 8.35
CA GLU A 13 -30.10 3.95 9.46
C GLU A 13 -30.43 5.34 8.90
N GLN A 14 -31.70 5.70 8.99
CA GLN A 14 -32.15 7.07 8.82
C GLN A 14 -31.72 7.91 10.03
N SER A 15 -30.72 8.76 9.85
CA SER A 15 -30.44 9.86 10.76
C SER A 15 -31.64 10.81 10.75
N THR A 16 -32.39 10.82 11.84
CA THR A 16 -33.48 11.76 12.10
C THR A 16 -32.90 13.16 12.31
N THR A 17 -32.92 14.00 11.27
CA THR A 17 -32.80 15.45 11.41
C THR A 17 -34.09 15.98 11.97
N PRO A 18 -34.11 16.87 13.01
CA PRO A 18 -35.34 17.40 13.58
C PRO A 18 -36.07 18.27 12.56
N ASP A 19 -37.39 18.07 12.47
CA ASP A 19 -38.30 18.73 11.56
C ASP A 19 -38.27 20.26 11.70
N THR A 20 -37.50 20.91 10.84
CA THR A 20 -37.36 22.36 10.74
C THR A 20 -38.64 23.05 10.26
N SER A 21 -39.69 22.33 9.82
CA SER A 21 -40.95 22.88 9.32
C SER A 21 -41.89 23.33 10.42
N GLN A 22 -41.92 22.66 11.57
CA GLN A 22 -42.75 23.04 12.73
C GLN A 22 -42.18 24.25 13.48
N GLN A 23 -40.85 24.37 13.53
CA GLN A 23 -40.17 25.51 14.17
C GLN A 23 -40.39 26.80 13.35
N LYS A 24 -40.39 26.74 12.01
CA LYS A 24 -40.68 27.87 11.11
C LYS A 24 -42.14 28.37 11.22
N ARG A 25 -43.10 27.53 11.54
CA ARG A 25 -44.52 27.94 11.74
C ARG A 25 -44.74 28.71 13.06
N LYS A 26 -44.08 28.33 14.17
CA LYS A 26 -44.19 29.02 15.46
C LYS A 26 -43.63 30.43 15.43
N TRP A 27 -42.49 30.66 14.78
CA TRP A 27 -41.89 31.99 14.64
C TRP A 27 -42.74 32.95 13.82
N ARG A 28 -43.36 32.52 12.71
CA ARG A 28 -44.27 33.37 11.90
C ARG A 28 -45.47 33.91 12.70
N ALA A 29 -46.03 33.17 13.62
CA ALA A 29 -47.16 33.61 14.43
C ALA A 29 -46.73 34.69 15.46
N ILE A 30 -45.56 34.56 16.05
CA ILE A 30 -45.02 35.56 17.01
C ILE A 30 -44.68 36.87 16.32
N ASP A 31 -44.14 36.85 15.10
CA ASP A 31 -43.81 38.05 14.33
C ASP A 31 -45.05 38.83 13.90
N TRP A 32 -46.16 38.17 13.55
CA TRP A 32 -47.46 38.81 13.27
C TRP A 32 -48.07 39.44 14.51
N ILE A 33 -47.94 38.81 15.67
CA ILE A 33 -48.44 39.35 16.96
C ILE A 33 -47.61 40.58 17.34
N ALA A 34 -46.28 40.52 17.25
CA ALA A 34 -45.39 41.65 17.57
C ALA A 34 -45.60 42.85 16.62
N GLY A 35 -45.76 42.59 15.32
CA GLY A 35 -46.09 43.63 14.33
C GLY A 35 -47.47 44.27 14.57
N GLY A 36 -48.45 43.49 14.94
CA GLY A 36 -49.81 43.94 15.25
C GLY A 36 -49.88 44.81 16.52
N THR A 37 -49.18 44.37 17.60
CA THR A 37 -49.11 45.15 18.86
C THR A 37 -48.44 46.50 18.67
N PHE A 38 -47.35 46.54 17.90
CA PHE A 38 -46.65 47.80 17.60
C PHE A 38 -47.52 48.79 16.81
N ILE A 39 -48.28 48.35 15.82
CA ILE A 39 -49.20 49.19 15.07
C ILE A 39 -50.31 49.76 15.99
N VAL A 40 -50.83 48.93 16.90
CA VAL A 40 -51.84 49.35 17.87
C VAL A 40 -51.30 50.39 18.85
N GLU A 41 -50.09 50.24 19.35
CA GLU A 41 -49.44 51.20 20.27
C GLU A 41 -49.19 52.56 19.56
N VAL A 42 -48.72 52.51 18.33
CA VAL A 42 -48.54 53.78 17.54
C VAL A 42 -49.82 54.47 17.26
N LEU A 43 -50.89 53.78 16.87
CA LEU A 43 -52.22 54.35 16.66
C LEU A 43 -52.79 54.86 17.96
N TRP A 44 -52.62 54.18 19.09
CA TRP A 44 -53.07 54.63 20.40
C TRP A 44 -52.31 55.87 20.89
N GLY A 45 -50.98 55.91 20.67
CA GLY A 45 -50.14 57.08 20.97
C GLY A 45 -50.58 58.33 20.14
N LEU A 46 -50.89 58.17 18.86
CA LEU A 46 -51.41 59.23 18.00
C LEU A 46 -52.78 59.68 18.48
N TRP A 47 -53.68 58.72 18.79
CA TRP A 47 -55.02 59.05 19.32
C TRP A 47 -54.94 59.80 20.64
N TRP A 48 -54.06 59.41 21.59
CA TRP A 48 -53.74 60.04 22.85
C TRP A 48 -53.26 61.51 22.64
N LEU A 49 -52.29 61.71 21.73
CA LEU A 49 -51.81 63.04 21.34
C LEU A 49 -52.92 63.93 20.79
N VAL A 50 -53.78 63.41 19.95
CA VAL A 50 -54.94 64.16 19.41
C VAL A 50 -55.92 64.48 20.53
N THR A 51 -56.24 63.57 21.44
CA THR A 51 -57.17 63.84 22.56
C THR A 51 -56.58 64.85 23.53
N GLN A 52 -55.30 64.82 23.85
CA GLN A 52 -54.64 65.84 24.67
C GLN A 52 -54.67 67.20 24.02
N PHE A 53 -54.52 67.26 22.70
CA PHE A 53 -54.62 68.51 21.98
C PHE A 53 -56.09 69.11 22.01
N PHE A 54 -57.10 68.27 21.82
CA PHE A 54 -58.51 68.74 21.90
C PHE A 54 -58.86 69.15 23.31
N GLN A 55 -58.37 68.49 24.36
CA GLN A 55 -58.53 68.91 25.75
C GLN A 55 -57.85 70.27 25.99
N TRP A 56 -56.65 70.46 25.50
CA TRP A 56 -55.88 71.69 25.65
C TRP A 56 -56.57 72.87 24.87
N CYS A 57 -57.08 72.63 23.65
CA CYS A 57 -57.86 73.61 22.89
C CYS A 57 -59.19 73.99 23.54
N SER A 58 -59.82 73.05 24.25
CA SER A 58 -61.12 73.36 24.93
C SER A 58 -60.91 74.15 26.24
N TRP A 59 -59.72 74.19 26.82
CA TRP A 59 -59.43 74.95 28.05
C TRP A 59 -58.85 76.34 27.79
N ASN A 60 -58.43 76.69 26.57
CA ASN A 60 -57.82 77.99 26.25
C ASN A 60 -58.40 78.58 25.00
N PRO A 61 -59.48 79.44 25.13
CA PRO A 61 -60.13 80.07 23.99
C PRO A 61 -59.33 81.19 23.28
N HIS A 62 -58.14 81.58 23.80
CA HIS A 62 -57.22 82.55 23.18
C HIS A 62 -55.87 81.84 22.81
N VAL A 63 -55.92 80.95 21.89
CA VAL A 63 -54.66 80.28 21.40
C VAL A 63 -54.02 81.22 20.35
N SER A 64 -52.79 81.67 20.63
CA SER A 64 -52.03 82.48 19.67
C SER A 64 -51.66 81.67 18.44
N THR A 65 -51.43 82.33 17.31
CA THR A 65 -51.04 81.71 16.04
C THR A 65 -49.75 80.88 16.13
N GLU A 66 -48.87 81.17 17.13
CA GLU A 66 -47.64 80.44 17.42
C GLU A 66 -47.89 79.01 17.95
N HIS A 67 -48.85 78.81 18.78
CA HIS A 67 -49.23 77.55 19.36
C HIS A 67 -49.83 76.60 18.30
N PHE A 68 -50.56 77.13 17.35
CA PHE A 68 -51.04 76.37 16.20
C PHE A 68 -49.88 75.86 15.33
N ALA A 69 -48.90 76.73 15.05
CA ALA A 69 -47.72 76.35 14.29
C ALA A 69 -46.93 75.26 14.97
N GLN A 70 -46.70 75.34 16.30
CA GLN A 70 -46.00 74.27 17.09
C GLN A 70 -46.71 72.93 17.03
N PHE A 71 -48.05 72.95 17.16
CA PHE A 71 -48.84 71.71 17.06
C PHE A 71 -48.74 71.05 15.70
N TYR A 72 -48.98 71.79 14.62
CA TYR A 72 -48.93 71.25 13.29
C TYR A 72 -47.52 70.77 12.91
N CYS A 73 -46.48 71.45 13.36
CA CYS A 73 -45.11 71.00 13.16
C CYS A 73 -44.86 69.73 13.97
N GLY A 74 -45.33 69.60 15.21
CA GLY A 74 -45.18 68.41 16.04
C GLY A 74 -45.92 67.19 15.45
N VAL A 75 -47.13 67.35 15.02
CA VAL A 75 -47.88 66.26 14.33
C VAL A 75 -47.21 65.85 13.03
N GLY A 76 -46.72 66.80 12.26
CA GLY A 76 -46.00 66.54 11.02
C GLY A 76 -44.72 65.74 11.26
N LEU A 77 -43.96 66.10 12.29
CA LEU A 77 -42.77 65.35 12.70
C LEU A 77 -43.11 63.92 13.18
N GLY A 78 -44.18 63.75 13.93
CA GLY A 78 -44.70 62.48 14.37
C GLY A 78 -45.02 61.52 13.19
N ILE A 79 -45.76 62.03 12.21
CA ILE A 79 -46.13 61.28 11.00
C ILE A 79 -44.89 60.87 10.19
N LEU A 80 -43.95 61.82 10.02
CA LEU A 80 -42.66 61.51 9.35
C LEU A 80 -41.84 60.45 10.09
N SER A 81 -41.84 60.47 11.43
CA SER A 81 -41.14 59.50 12.25
C SER A 81 -41.72 58.11 12.12
N VAL A 82 -43.02 57.96 12.18
CA VAL A 82 -43.77 56.73 11.97
C VAL A 82 -43.48 56.16 10.57
N GLY A 83 -43.57 56.97 9.54
CA GLY A 83 -43.28 56.61 8.17
C GLY A 83 -41.84 56.12 7.98
N TYR A 84 -40.92 56.82 8.62
CA TYR A 84 -39.52 56.43 8.57
C TYR A 84 -39.23 55.09 9.29
N LEU A 85 -39.75 54.90 10.50
CA LEU A 85 -39.68 53.70 11.26
C LEU A 85 -40.27 52.49 10.51
N THR A 86 -41.43 52.66 9.91
CA THR A 86 -42.02 51.60 9.08
C THR A 86 -41.14 51.25 7.88
N LEU A 87 -40.50 52.21 7.26
CA LEU A 87 -39.65 52.03 6.09
C LEU A 87 -38.33 51.31 6.46
N ILE A 88 -37.81 51.56 7.67
CA ILE A 88 -36.63 50.88 8.18
C ILE A 88 -36.96 49.48 8.71
N LEU A 89 -38.04 49.34 9.48
CA LEU A 89 -38.39 48.09 10.15
C LEU A 89 -39.14 47.12 9.22
N TRP A 90 -39.82 47.59 8.20
CA TRP A 90 -40.56 46.75 7.24
C TRP A 90 -39.75 45.59 6.65
N PRO A 91 -38.50 45.77 6.14
CA PRO A 91 -37.71 44.68 5.65
C PRO A 91 -37.23 43.74 6.76
N ILE A 92 -37.07 44.23 7.99
CA ILE A 92 -36.63 43.39 9.13
C ILE A 92 -37.78 42.50 9.59
N ILE A 93 -39.02 43.06 9.65
CA ILE A 93 -40.20 42.37 10.17
C ILE A 93 -40.81 41.42 9.11
N PHE A 94 -40.81 41.79 7.83
CA PHE A 94 -41.49 41.04 6.78
C PHE A 94 -40.56 40.17 5.89
N LYS A 95 -39.24 40.12 6.14
CA LYS A 95 -38.24 39.44 5.30
C LYS A 95 -37.79 38.09 5.83
N GLN A 96 -38.62 37.39 6.59
CA GLN A 96 -38.36 35.97 6.88
C GLN A 96 -38.94 35.08 5.77
N GLY A 97 -38.11 34.69 4.79
CA GLY A 97 -38.47 33.61 3.86
C GLY A 97 -38.15 33.76 2.38
N LYS A 98 -37.26 34.64 2.00
CA LYS A 98 -36.72 34.67 0.62
C LYS A 98 -35.21 34.46 0.61
N ASP A 99 -34.75 33.68 -0.37
CA ASP A 99 -33.33 33.37 -0.57
C ASP A 99 -32.44 34.62 -0.57
N PRO A 100 -31.24 34.55 0.07
CA PRO A 100 -30.32 35.69 0.11
C PRO A 100 -29.89 36.20 -1.27
N LYS A 101 -30.11 35.42 -2.33
CA LYS A 101 -29.70 35.73 -3.71
C LYS A 101 -30.60 36.80 -4.41
N GLN A 102 -31.76 37.14 -3.85
CA GLN A 102 -32.74 38.02 -4.55
C GLN A 102 -32.82 39.44 -3.99
N ASP A 103 -31.92 39.84 -3.07
CA ASP A 103 -32.03 41.10 -2.32
C ASP A 103 -31.04 42.20 -2.76
N ASN A 104 -30.70 42.24 -4.05
CA ASN A 104 -29.83 43.25 -4.65
C ASN A 104 -30.64 44.37 -5.35
N ASP A 105 -31.81 44.77 -4.83
CA ASP A 105 -32.51 45.91 -5.42
C ASP A 105 -31.91 47.22 -4.84
N PRO A 106 -31.14 48.00 -5.62
CA PRO A 106 -30.50 49.24 -5.16
C PRO A 106 -31.54 50.32 -4.80
N ARG A 107 -32.81 50.14 -5.15
CA ARG A 107 -33.89 51.11 -4.87
C ARG A 107 -34.14 51.24 -3.37
N TRP A 108 -34.05 50.16 -2.59
CA TRP A 108 -34.23 50.22 -1.14
C TRP A 108 -33.10 50.93 -0.41
N PHE A 109 -31.89 50.83 -0.89
CA PHE A 109 -30.73 51.56 -0.34
C PHE A 109 -30.92 53.07 -0.56
N HIS A 110 -31.24 53.49 -1.77
CA HIS A 110 -31.49 54.89 -2.08
C HIS A 110 -32.72 55.44 -1.32
N ALA A 111 -33.75 54.62 -1.16
CA ALA A 111 -34.96 55.00 -0.40
C ALA A 111 -34.62 55.25 1.08
N ARG A 112 -33.76 54.44 1.68
CA ARG A 112 -33.34 54.64 3.08
C ARG A 112 -32.48 55.89 3.28
N ILE A 113 -31.52 56.13 2.40
CA ILE A 113 -30.70 57.35 2.46
C ILE A 113 -31.57 58.59 2.27
N LEU A 114 -32.41 58.57 1.25
CA LEU A 114 -33.28 59.69 0.95
C LEU A 114 -34.29 59.98 2.08
N SER A 115 -34.90 58.92 2.62
CA SER A 115 -35.85 59.08 3.75
C SER A 115 -35.15 59.56 5.03
N SER A 116 -33.94 59.06 5.31
CA SER A 116 -33.13 59.52 6.46
C SER A 116 -32.80 61.03 6.31
N GLY A 117 -32.42 61.45 5.10
CA GLY A 117 -32.14 62.86 4.80
C GLY A 117 -33.36 63.75 4.96
N ILE A 118 -34.52 63.32 4.44
CA ILE A 118 -35.82 64.08 4.52
C ILE A 118 -36.23 64.18 6.00
N VAL A 119 -36.25 63.07 6.71
CA VAL A 119 -36.70 63.09 8.14
C VAL A 119 -35.73 63.91 8.98
N GLY A 120 -34.43 63.69 8.88
CA GLY A 120 -33.41 64.43 9.65
C GLY A 120 -33.47 65.95 9.32
N GLY A 121 -33.60 66.27 8.05
CA GLY A 121 -33.81 67.69 7.61
C GLY A 121 -35.07 68.28 8.18
N SER A 122 -36.17 67.56 8.11
CA SER A 122 -37.46 68.03 8.69
C SER A 122 -37.33 68.24 10.21
N TYR A 123 -36.72 67.34 10.93
CA TYR A 123 -36.49 67.53 12.35
C TYR A 123 -35.56 68.70 12.67
N ALA A 124 -34.52 68.94 11.91
CA ALA A 124 -33.62 70.04 12.09
C ALA A 124 -34.36 71.45 11.99
N PHE A 125 -35.35 71.54 11.11
CA PHE A 125 -36.06 72.77 10.91
C PHE A 125 -37.32 72.91 11.78
N LEU A 126 -38.10 71.86 11.97
CA LEU A 126 -39.38 71.90 12.67
C LEU A 126 -39.30 71.69 14.19
N LEU A 127 -38.34 70.91 14.68
CA LEU A 127 -38.20 70.62 16.12
C LEU A 127 -37.92 71.91 16.93
N PRO A 128 -37.04 72.83 16.53
CA PRO A 128 -36.77 74.06 17.24
C PRO A 128 -38.07 74.96 17.37
N VAL A 129 -38.92 74.86 16.35
CA VAL A 129 -40.23 75.61 16.34
C VAL A 129 -41.19 74.98 17.36
N VAL A 130 -41.24 73.64 17.41
CA VAL A 130 -42.10 72.91 18.35
C VAL A 130 -41.63 73.18 19.79
N MET A 131 -40.30 73.26 20.02
CA MET A 131 -39.73 73.51 21.33
C MET A 131 -39.65 75.01 21.73
N SER A 132 -40.12 75.94 20.86
CA SER A 132 -40.04 77.39 21.06
C SER A 132 -38.63 77.87 21.45
N LEU A 133 -37.64 77.36 20.84
CA LEU A 133 -36.24 77.73 21.15
C LEU A 133 -35.92 79.08 20.50
N PRO A 134 -35.24 80.02 21.27
CA PRO A 134 -34.80 81.26 20.70
C PRO A 134 -33.77 81.09 19.60
N GLU A 135 -33.85 81.90 18.53
CA GLU A 135 -32.82 81.96 17.54
C GLU A 135 -31.56 82.62 18.09
N GLY A 136 -30.62 81.79 18.50
CA GLY A 136 -29.35 82.18 19.04
C GLY A 136 -28.19 81.60 18.27
N SER A 137 -26.94 82.07 18.53
CA SER A 137 -25.74 81.50 17.94
C SER A 137 -25.55 80.07 18.41
N VAL A 138 -24.81 79.24 17.65
CA VAL A 138 -24.50 77.80 17.96
C VAL A 138 -23.99 77.65 19.39
N ASN A 139 -23.23 78.61 19.93
CA ASN A 139 -22.61 78.54 21.26
C ASN A 139 -23.61 78.94 22.40
N SER A 140 -24.79 79.38 22.16
CA SER A 140 -25.79 79.83 23.18
C SER A 140 -26.90 78.81 23.46
N GLY A 141 -26.80 77.56 22.94
CA GLY A 141 -27.75 76.48 23.26
C GLY A 141 -29.16 76.65 22.61
N GLY A 142 -29.34 77.57 21.64
CA GLY A 142 -30.59 77.80 20.99
C GLY A 142 -30.93 76.92 19.79
N ALA A 143 -31.87 77.35 18.99
CA ALA A 143 -32.38 76.65 17.78
C ALA A 143 -31.25 76.26 16.82
N ALA A 144 -30.23 77.11 16.63
CA ALA A 144 -29.06 76.78 15.77
C ALA A 144 -28.26 75.64 16.23
N ALA A 145 -27.98 75.48 17.54
CA ALA A 145 -27.21 74.33 18.12
C ALA A 145 -28.02 73.04 17.94
N LEU A 146 -29.31 73.05 18.16
CA LEU A 146 -30.18 71.88 17.96
C LEU A 146 -30.25 71.47 16.48
N ARG A 147 -30.34 72.40 15.57
CA ARG A 147 -30.34 72.16 14.08
C ARG A 147 -29.00 71.49 13.69
N GLN A 148 -27.89 71.98 14.17
CA GLN A 148 -26.57 71.44 13.89
C GLN A 148 -26.41 70.00 14.46
N ALA A 149 -26.83 69.75 15.70
CA ALA A 149 -26.78 68.45 16.32
C ALA A 149 -27.61 67.39 15.53
N ILE A 150 -28.83 67.74 15.10
CA ILE A 150 -29.69 66.87 14.33
C ILE A 150 -29.11 66.60 12.92
N LEU A 151 -28.54 67.58 12.27
CA LEU A 151 -27.91 67.39 10.96
C LEU A 151 -26.69 66.54 11.07
N LEU A 152 -25.86 66.70 12.10
CA LEU A 152 -24.69 65.82 12.35
C LEU A 152 -25.12 64.39 12.66
N ALA A 153 -26.15 64.20 13.51
CA ALA A 153 -26.70 62.87 13.79
C ALA A 153 -27.25 62.19 12.55
N THR A 154 -27.97 62.96 11.73
CA THR A 154 -28.53 62.45 10.45
C THR A 154 -27.42 62.09 9.46
N GLY A 155 -26.38 62.91 9.34
CA GLY A 155 -25.21 62.62 8.52
C GLY A 155 -24.48 61.39 8.99
N GLY A 156 -24.30 61.23 10.31
CA GLY A 156 -23.73 60.02 10.92
C GLY A 156 -24.56 58.77 10.63
N LEU A 157 -25.90 58.86 10.70
CA LEU A 157 -26.78 57.74 10.39
C LEU A 157 -26.68 57.33 8.91
N ILE A 158 -26.67 58.32 7.99
CA ILE A 158 -26.49 58.08 6.56
C ILE A 158 -25.12 57.40 6.28
N ALA A 159 -24.04 57.87 6.95
CA ALA A 159 -22.74 57.31 6.81
C ALA A 159 -22.67 55.84 7.31
N LEU A 160 -23.34 55.52 8.43
CA LEU A 160 -23.43 54.14 8.93
C LEU A 160 -24.19 53.22 7.97
N ILE A 161 -25.29 53.69 7.37
CA ILE A 161 -26.04 52.93 6.36
C ILE A 161 -25.16 52.67 5.14
N ALA A 162 -24.42 53.68 4.65
CA ALA A 162 -23.53 53.55 3.51
C ALA A 162 -22.35 52.58 3.77
N LEU A 163 -21.74 52.67 4.98
CA LEU A 163 -20.69 51.72 5.41
C LEU A 163 -21.21 50.27 5.50
N GLY A 164 -22.42 50.08 6.04
CA GLY A 164 -23.05 48.78 6.13
C GLY A 164 -23.27 48.14 4.75
N GLU A 165 -23.70 48.93 3.77
CA GLU A 165 -23.91 48.45 2.40
C GLU A 165 -22.60 48.17 1.65
N THR A 166 -21.58 48.99 1.86
CA THR A 166 -20.24 48.77 1.31
C THR A 166 -19.63 47.48 1.85
N ARG A 167 -19.78 47.24 3.15
CA ARG A 167 -19.29 45.99 3.78
C ARG A 167 -20.02 44.77 3.21
N ARG A 168 -21.36 44.85 3.10
CA ARG A 168 -22.17 43.77 2.52
C ARG A 168 -21.81 43.50 1.07
N LYS A 169 -21.53 44.54 0.29
CA LYS A 169 -21.08 44.38 -1.11
C LYS A 169 -19.71 43.67 -1.18
N ASN A 170 -18.77 44.09 -0.34
CA ASN A 170 -17.44 43.42 -0.27
C ASN A 170 -17.57 41.96 0.14
N ASP A 171 -18.43 41.62 1.10
CA ASP A 171 -18.63 40.22 1.52
C ASP A 171 -19.26 39.37 0.40
N ASN A 172 -20.21 39.94 -0.38
CA ASN A 172 -20.79 39.26 -1.54
C ASN A 172 -19.78 39.11 -2.69
N ASP A 173 -18.97 40.13 -2.96
CA ASP A 173 -17.91 40.06 -3.99
C ASP A 173 -16.84 39.03 -3.61
N LYS A 174 -16.49 38.95 -2.33
CA LYS A 174 -15.57 37.89 -1.81
C LYS A 174 -16.16 36.50 -2.00
N LEU A 175 -17.44 36.30 -1.60
CA LEU A 175 -18.12 35.02 -1.77
C LEU A 175 -18.19 34.60 -3.24
N LYS A 176 -18.47 35.58 -4.13
CA LYS A 176 -18.48 35.32 -5.57
C LYS A 176 -17.13 34.97 -6.12
N ASN A 177 -16.05 35.67 -5.70
CA ASN A 177 -14.69 35.37 -6.10
C ASN A 177 -14.27 33.96 -5.64
N ASP A 178 -14.64 33.56 -4.41
CA ASP A 178 -14.37 32.23 -3.89
C ASP A 178 -15.12 31.16 -4.72
N GLN A 179 -16.37 31.39 -5.08
CA GLN A 179 -17.15 30.49 -5.95
C GLN A 179 -16.60 30.42 -7.38
N ASP A 180 -16.18 31.55 -7.94
CA ASP A 180 -15.57 31.61 -9.28
C ASP A 180 -14.21 30.90 -9.29
N LYS A 181 -13.42 31.04 -8.20
CA LYS A 181 -12.17 30.30 -8.01
C LYS A 181 -12.41 28.79 -7.94
N GLU A 182 -13.33 28.35 -7.09
CA GLU A 182 -13.67 26.92 -6.97
C GLU A 182 -14.19 26.34 -8.30
N LYS A 183 -14.95 27.13 -9.05
CA LYS A 183 -15.40 26.72 -10.38
C LYS A 183 -14.25 26.58 -11.38
N ASN A 184 -13.36 27.58 -11.40
CA ASN A 184 -12.18 27.54 -12.27
C ASN A 184 -11.25 26.38 -11.92
N ASP A 185 -11.03 26.11 -10.63
CA ASP A 185 -10.23 24.98 -10.18
C ASP A 185 -10.85 23.65 -10.66
N ARG A 186 -12.16 23.46 -10.51
CA ARG A 186 -12.86 22.27 -11.03
C ARG A 186 -12.84 22.15 -12.56
N GLU A 187 -12.93 23.27 -13.27
CA GLU A 187 -12.83 23.29 -14.74
C GLU A 187 -11.41 22.94 -15.18
N HIS A 188 -10.39 23.44 -14.48
CA HIS A 188 -8.99 23.12 -14.72
C HIS A 188 -8.71 21.63 -14.49
N GLU A 189 -9.16 21.06 -13.37
CA GLU A 189 -9.04 19.62 -13.10
C GLU A 189 -9.68 18.76 -14.21
N ARG A 190 -10.88 19.14 -14.66
CA ARG A 190 -11.56 18.43 -15.74
C ARG A 190 -10.78 18.51 -17.05
N TRP A 191 -10.21 19.66 -17.33
CA TRP A 191 -9.41 19.88 -18.54
C TRP A 191 -8.13 19.04 -18.50
N VAL A 192 -7.39 19.03 -17.38
CA VAL A 192 -6.19 18.21 -17.20
C VAL A 192 -6.52 16.73 -17.36
N LYS A 193 -7.59 16.25 -16.70
CA LYS A 193 -8.02 14.85 -16.84
C LYS A 193 -8.43 14.49 -18.28
N ALA A 194 -9.06 15.40 -18.99
CA ALA A 194 -9.45 15.18 -20.38
C ALA A 194 -8.24 15.12 -21.33
N GLU A 195 -7.30 16.04 -21.17
CA GLU A 195 -6.06 16.09 -21.94
C GLU A 195 -5.22 14.85 -21.73
N ARG A 196 -5.03 14.42 -20.48
CA ARG A 196 -4.27 13.19 -20.16
C ARG A 196 -4.96 11.94 -20.75
N ARG A 197 -6.30 11.86 -20.74
CA ARG A 197 -7.04 10.76 -21.38
C ARG A 197 -6.90 10.75 -22.90
N GLU A 198 -6.83 11.91 -23.53
CA GLU A 198 -6.58 12.00 -24.97
C GLU A 198 -5.16 11.53 -25.30
N ARG A 199 -4.15 11.98 -24.51
CA ARG A 199 -2.76 11.50 -24.64
C ARG A 199 -2.67 9.99 -24.43
N TYR A 200 -3.37 9.45 -23.43
CA TYR A 200 -3.46 8.01 -23.16
C TYR A 200 -4.04 7.26 -24.34
N ALA A 201 -5.19 7.68 -24.86
CA ALA A 201 -5.82 7.02 -26.01
C ALA A 201 -4.89 6.99 -27.23
N LYS A 202 -4.21 8.11 -27.50
CA LYS A 202 -3.24 8.19 -28.60
C LYS A 202 -2.02 7.30 -28.38
N ALA A 203 -1.50 7.23 -27.15
CA ALA A 203 -0.37 6.39 -26.81
C ALA A 203 -0.72 4.88 -26.97
N VAL A 204 -1.94 4.49 -26.55
CA VAL A 204 -2.45 3.12 -26.76
C VAL A 204 -2.61 2.80 -28.26
N GLU A 205 -3.09 3.75 -29.08
CA GLU A 205 -3.12 3.61 -30.53
C GLU A 205 -1.71 3.40 -31.11
N GLN A 206 -0.73 4.18 -30.63
CA GLN A 206 0.68 4.03 -31.04
C GLN A 206 1.28 2.67 -30.66
N LEU A 207 0.88 2.08 -29.51
CA LEU A 207 1.31 0.72 -29.13
C LEU A 207 0.82 -0.36 -30.12
N GLY A 208 -0.27 -0.12 -30.82
CA GLY A 208 -0.80 -1.02 -31.86
C GLY A 208 -0.20 -0.79 -33.25
N ASP A 209 0.75 0.12 -33.43
CA ASP A 209 1.34 0.43 -34.75
C ASP A 209 2.27 -0.68 -35.24
N GLU A 210 2.35 -0.87 -36.53
CA GLU A 210 3.26 -1.86 -37.14
C GLU A 210 4.74 -1.53 -36.93
N LYS A 211 5.08 -0.26 -36.79
CA LYS A 211 6.46 0.23 -36.66
C LYS A 211 6.91 0.31 -35.21
N ALA A 212 7.93 -0.46 -34.83
CA ALA A 212 8.49 -0.45 -33.49
C ALA A 212 8.84 0.94 -32.94
N PRO A 213 9.45 1.87 -33.72
CA PRO A 213 9.71 3.22 -33.20
C PRO A 213 8.44 4.00 -32.80
N VAL A 214 7.31 3.75 -33.46
CA VAL A 214 6.01 4.36 -33.12
C VAL A 214 5.47 3.74 -31.84
N ARG A 215 5.53 2.39 -31.73
CA ARG A 215 5.16 1.67 -30.49
C ARG A 215 5.98 2.17 -29.31
N MET A 216 7.29 2.34 -29.47
CA MET A 216 8.19 2.85 -28.45
C MET A 216 7.85 4.28 -28.04
N GLY A 217 7.44 5.15 -28.98
CA GLY A 217 6.89 6.47 -28.69
C GLY A 217 5.62 6.41 -27.83
N GLY A 218 4.77 5.41 -28.08
CA GLY A 218 3.60 5.10 -27.23
C GLY A 218 4.01 4.71 -25.82
N VAL A 219 5.01 3.83 -25.65
CA VAL A 219 5.56 3.43 -24.35
C VAL A 219 6.02 4.65 -23.55
N TYR A 220 6.90 5.49 -24.11
CA TYR A 220 7.40 6.68 -23.41
C TYR A 220 6.29 7.68 -23.07
N THR A 221 5.27 7.78 -23.91
CA THR A 221 4.10 8.62 -23.62
C THR A 221 3.30 8.07 -22.42
N LEU A 222 3.13 6.75 -22.32
CA LEU A 222 2.46 6.10 -21.20
C LEU A 222 3.26 6.25 -19.91
N VAL A 223 4.58 6.05 -19.97
CA VAL A 223 5.50 6.26 -18.84
C VAL A 223 5.37 7.68 -18.30
N GLY A 224 5.54 8.69 -19.15
CA GLY A 224 5.40 10.09 -18.73
C GLY A 224 4.01 10.44 -18.20
N LEU A 225 2.95 9.73 -18.66
CA LEU A 225 1.61 9.92 -18.10
C LEU A 225 1.47 9.33 -16.69
N VAL A 226 2.13 8.22 -16.36
CA VAL A 226 2.15 7.70 -14.98
C VAL A 226 2.79 8.72 -14.05
N ASP A 227 3.94 9.27 -14.46
CA ASP A 227 4.66 10.29 -13.67
C ASP A 227 3.83 11.57 -13.52
N ASP A 228 3.21 12.06 -14.61
CA ASP A 228 2.29 13.19 -14.58
C ASP A 228 1.13 12.98 -13.59
N TRP A 229 0.60 11.73 -13.48
CA TRP A 229 -0.45 11.41 -12.52
C TRP A 229 0.08 11.38 -11.08
N LEU A 230 1.24 10.80 -10.84
CA LEU A 230 1.85 10.73 -9.51
C LEU A 230 2.24 12.10 -8.96
N GLU A 231 2.64 13.04 -9.83
CA GLU A 231 3.00 14.42 -9.46
C GLU A 231 1.78 15.33 -9.22
N GLU A 232 0.56 14.92 -9.62
CA GLU A 232 -0.64 15.75 -9.56
C GLU A 232 -1.13 16.00 -8.13
N LYS A 233 -0.77 17.16 -7.57
CA LYS A 233 -1.06 17.53 -6.17
C LYS A 233 -2.53 17.85 -5.89
N SER A 234 -3.35 18.08 -6.92
CA SER A 234 -4.78 18.38 -6.77
C SER A 234 -5.62 17.13 -6.45
N LEU A 235 -5.07 15.92 -6.69
CA LEU A 235 -5.73 14.66 -6.46
C LEU A 235 -5.25 14.00 -5.15
N SER A 236 -6.11 13.16 -4.57
CA SER A 236 -5.72 12.26 -3.49
C SER A 236 -4.72 11.20 -3.97
N ASP A 237 -3.92 10.65 -3.06
CA ASP A 237 -2.95 9.60 -3.37
C ASP A 237 -3.64 8.38 -4.01
N ASP A 238 -4.81 7.99 -3.50
CA ASP A 238 -5.60 6.87 -4.05
C ASP A 238 -6.06 7.13 -5.50
N GLU A 239 -6.46 8.37 -5.83
CA GLU A 239 -6.86 8.72 -7.20
C GLU A 239 -5.65 8.73 -8.15
N ARG A 240 -4.50 9.27 -7.71
CA ARG A 240 -3.25 9.26 -8.47
C ARG A 240 -2.79 7.83 -8.79
N LEU A 241 -2.75 6.98 -7.77
CA LEU A 241 -2.39 5.58 -7.91
C LEU A 241 -3.36 4.81 -8.81
N LYS A 242 -4.66 5.09 -8.71
CA LYS A 242 -5.67 4.43 -9.56
C LYS A 242 -5.51 4.75 -11.04
N GLU A 243 -5.26 6.01 -11.39
CA GLU A 243 -5.06 6.41 -12.79
C GLU A 243 -3.71 5.87 -13.32
N GLY A 244 -2.64 5.92 -12.51
CA GLY A 244 -1.35 5.31 -12.84
C GLY A 244 -1.44 3.80 -13.01
N GLN A 245 -2.14 3.09 -12.11
CA GLN A 245 -2.34 1.64 -12.19
C GLN A 245 -3.03 1.21 -13.49
N ALA A 246 -3.98 2.00 -14.00
CA ALA A 246 -4.63 1.68 -15.27
C ALA A 246 -3.63 1.68 -16.44
N ILE A 247 -2.64 2.57 -16.41
CA ILE A 247 -1.57 2.63 -17.42
C ILE A 247 -0.59 1.46 -17.23
N ILE A 248 -0.16 1.17 -16.01
CA ILE A 248 0.70 0.02 -15.69
C ILE A 248 0.03 -1.29 -16.16
N ASN A 249 -1.28 -1.45 -15.90
CA ASN A 249 -2.02 -2.61 -16.36
C ASN A 249 -2.00 -2.76 -17.90
N ASN A 250 -2.00 -1.65 -18.63
CA ASN A 250 -1.90 -1.67 -20.10
C ASN A 250 -0.50 -2.09 -20.57
N LEU A 251 0.56 -1.55 -19.95
CA LEU A 251 1.94 -1.97 -20.23
C LEU A 251 2.14 -3.47 -19.94
N CYS A 252 1.66 -3.96 -18.79
CA CYS A 252 1.68 -5.37 -18.46
C CYS A 252 0.84 -6.22 -19.44
N ALA A 253 -0.31 -5.72 -19.91
CA ALA A 253 -1.13 -6.40 -20.91
C ALA A 253 -0.42 -6.49 -22.25
N TYR A 254 0.34 -5.48 -22.64
CA TYR A 254 1.17 -5.54 -23.85
C TYR A 254 2.23 -6.65 -23.75
N ILE A 255 2.90 -6.76 -22.62
CA ILE A 255 3.88 -7.85 -22.36
C ILE A 255 3.21 -9.22 -22.42
N ARG A 256 1.99 -9.38 -21.87
CA ARG A 256 1.22 -10.63 -21.92
C ARG A 256 0.63 -10.94 -23.29
N SER A 257 0.59 -9.96 -24.20
CA SER A 257 -0.02 -10.19 -25.51
C SER A 257 0.74 -11.28 -26.29
N PRO A 258 0.05 -12.24 -26.91
CA PRO A 258 0.71 -13.29 -27.69
C PRO A 258 1.40 -12.68 -28.90
N PHE A 259 2.59 -13.23 -29.21
CA PHE A 259 3.34 -12.84 -30.37
C PHE A 259 3.70 -14.10 -31.19
N THR A 260 3.18 -14.20 -32.40
CA THR A 260 3.16 -15.45 -33.18
C THR A 260 4.55 -15.99 -33.47
N LEU A 261 5.53 -15.13 -33.76
CA LEU A 261 6.88 -15.56 -34.13
C LEU A 261 7.67 -16.22 -33.00
N VAL A 262 7.23 -16.06 -31.74
CA VAL A 262 7.86 -16.74 -30.59
C VAL A 262 7.77 -18.25 -30.69
N SER A 263 6.74 -18.79 -31.35
CA SER A 263 6.63 -20.25 -31.62
C SER A 263 7.79 -20.81 -32.47
N TYR A 264 8.51 -19.95 -33.19
CA TYR A 264 9.68 -20.27 -33.98
C TYR A 264 10.99 -19.72 -33.39
N TYR A 265 10.97 -19.36 -32.11
CA TYR A 265 12.10 -18.71 -31.45
C TYR A 265 13.40 -19.50 -31.53
N ASP A 266 13.33 -20.84 -31.37
CA ASP A 266 14.52 -21.69 -31.36
C ASP A 266 15.26 -21.67 -32.73
N GLU A 267 14.52 -21.53 -33.82
CA GLU A 267 15.13 -21.40 -35.15
C GLU A 267 15.54 -19.93 -35.42
N LEU A 268 14.67 -18.97 -35.13
CA LEU A 268 14.93 -17.53 -35.34
C LEU A 268 16.07 -16.99 -34.46
N SER A 269 16.39 -17.65 -33.37
CA SER A 269 17.55 -17.31 -32.54
C SER A 269 18.90 -17.69 -33.15
N GLN A 270 18.92 -18.59 -34.16
CA GLN A 270 20.13 -19.02 -34.83
C GLN A 270 20.69 -17.91 -35.76
N ALA A 271 21.94 -18.07 -36.15
CA ALA A 271 22.60 -17.13 -37.08
C ALA A 271 22.05 -17.24 -38.52
N SER A 272 21.56 -18.42 -38.92
CA SER A 272 21.03 -18.73 -40.26
C SER A 272 19.98 -19.84 -40.15
N PRO A 273 19.12 -20.01 -41.18
CA PRO A 273 18.15 -21.10 -41.25
C PRO A 273 18.78 -22.45 -41.04
N THR A 274 18.11 -23.32 -40.28
CA THR A 274 18.60 -24.68 -40.04
C THR A 274 18.22 -25.61 -41.24
N PRO A 275 19.03 -26.64 -41.55
CA PRO A 275 18.78 -27.51 -42.70
C PRO A 275 17.46 -28.31 -42.63
N GLU A 276 16.91 -28.48 -41.43
CA GLU A 276 15.68 -29.24 -41.15
C GLU A 276 14.54 -28.37 -40.61
N GLY A 277 14.78 -27.05 -40.47
CA GLY A 277 13.79 -26.10 -39.94
C GLY A 277 12.70 -25.69 -40.93
N ILE A 278 11.74 -24.91 -40.44
CA ILE A 278 10.63 -24.39 -41.24
C ILE A 278 11.09 -23.33 -42.26
N TYR A 279 12.23 -22.72 -42.03
CA TYR A 279 12.85 -21.72 -42.92
C TYR A 279 13.86 -22.34 -43.87
N LYS A 280 13.89 -23.67 -43.98
CA LYS A 280 14.70 -24.35 -45.01
C LYS A 280 14.39 -23.78 -46.38
N ASP A 281 15.41 -23.42 -47.14
CA ASP A 281 15.32 -22.80 -48.46
C ASP A 281 14.50 -21.49 -48.54
N LYS A 282 14.30 -20.80 -47.38
CA LYS A 282 13.55 -19.55 -47.22
C LYS A 282 14.37 -18.48 -46.47
N GLU A 283 15.57 -18.27 -46.89
CA GLU A 283 16.52 -17.40 -46.19
C GLU A 283 16.02 -15.95 -46.04
N GLU A 284 15.37 -15.41 -47.07
CA GLU A 284 14.81 -14.07 -47.07
C GLU A 284 13.68 -13.91 -46.03
N GLU A 285 12.76 -14.91 -45.94
CA GLU A 285 11.68 -14.98 -44.98
C GLU A 285 12.24 -15.09 -43.52
N PHE A 286 13.27 -15.93 -43.34
CA PHE A 286 13.96 -16.08 -42.06
C PHE A 286 14.49 -14.75 -41.52
N TYR A 287 15.26 -13.99 -42.35
CA TYR A 287 15.81 -12.73 -41.90
C TYR A 287 14.74 -11.64 -41.70
N ALA A 288 13.67 -11.65 -42.47
CA ALA A 288 12.53 -10.76 -42.30
C ALA A 288 11.82 -11.02 -40.95
N ASP A 289 11.48 -12.28 -40.67
CA ASP A 289 10.80 -12.67 -39.45
C ASP A 289 11.69 -12.49 -38.21
N LYS A 290 13.00 -12.76 -38.34
CA LYS A 290 13.99 -12.49 -37.29
C LYS A 290 14.04 -11.00 -36.96
N ALA A 291 14.08 -10.11 -37.95
CA ALA A 291 14.08 -8.67 -37.73
C ALA A 291 12.79 -8.18 -37.04
N VAL A 292 11.65 -8.80 -37.38
CA VAL A 292 10.36 -8.49 -36.71
C VAL A 292 10.36 -8.98 -35.28
N LEU A 293 10.90 -10.18 -34.99
CA LEU A 293 11.04 -10.72 -33.64
C LEU A 293 11.96 -9.85 -32.77
N GLU A 294 13.14 -9.46 -33.29
CA GLU A 294 14.10 -8.58 -32.58
C GLU A 294 13.49 -7.21 -32.33
N SER A 295 12.77 -6.64 -33.29
CA SER A 295 12.10 -5.36 -33.17
C SER A 295 10.99 -5.35 -32.11
N GLU A 296 10.25 -6.46 -31.96
CA GLU A 296 9.26 -6.61 -30.88
C GLU A 296 9.95 -6.83 -29.54
N ALA A 297 11.05 -7.57 -29.50
CA ALA A 297 11.87 -7.75 -28.30
C ALA A 297 12.34 -6.41 -27.74
N ASP A 298 12.82 -5.49 -28.61
CA ASP A 298 13.26 -4.16 -28.22
C ASP A 298 12.15 -3.33 -27.56
N VAL A 299 10.92 -3.39 -28.08
CA VAL A 299 9.78 -2.67 -27.48
C VAL A 299 9.43 -3.22 -26.12
N ARG A 300 9.34 -4.56 -25.99
CA ARG A 300 9.00 -5.21 -24.70
C ARG A 300 10.10 -5.01 -23.66
N LEU A 301 11.37 -5.13 -24.09
CA LEU A 301 12.51 -4.85 -23.25
C LEU A 301 12.50 -3.38 -22.76
N GLY A 302 12.12 -2.45 -23.66
CA GLY A 302 11.94 -1.05 -23.28
C GLY A 302 10.90 -0.85 -22.18
N ILE A 303 9.76 -1.56 -22.24
CA ILE A 303 8.74 -1.51 -21.18
C ILE A 303 9.30 -2.04 -19.85
N ILE A 304 9.97 -3.21 -19.89
CA ILE A 304 10.57 -3.79 -18.68
C ILE A 304 11.61 -2.85 -18.07
N LYS A 305 12.43 -2.21 -18.90
CA LYS A 305 13.44 -1.27 -18.46
C LYS A 305 12.81 -0.03 -17.80
N GLU A 306 11.79 0.56 -18.41
CA GLU A 306 11.09 1.71 -17.81
C GLU A 306 10.46 1.35 -16.45
N ILE A 307 9.84 0.16 -16.35
CA ILE A 307 9.32 -0.33 -15.08
C ILE A 307 10.47 -0.47 -14.06
N HIS A 308 11.58 -1.11 -14.45
CA HIS A 308 12.75 -1.32 -13.60
C HIS A 308 13.31 0.00 -13.08
N ASP A 309 13.55 0.97 -13.96
CA ASP A 309 14.11 2.27 -13.60
C ASP A 309 13.24 3.03 -12.58
N HIS A 310 11.92 2.80 -12.59
CA HIS A 310 10.96 3.47 -11.70
C HIS A 310 10.64 2.71 -10.40
N ILE A 311 11.00 1.41 -10.29
CA ILE A 311 10.79 0.61 -9.08
C ILE A 311 12.07 0.33 -8.29
N GLN A 312 13.24 0.70 -8.84
CA GLN A 312 14.51 0.52 -8.14
C GLN A 312 14.54 1.26 -6.81
N ALA A 313 15.03 0.59 -5.77
CA ALA A 313 15.31 1.21 -4.48
C ALA A 313 16.57 2.09 -4.59
N SER A 314 16.46 3.37 -4.27
CA SER A 314 17.64 4.22 -4.11
C SER A 314 18.33 3.92 -2.77
N ARG A 315 19.65 4.17 -2.67
CA ARG A 315 20.52 3.79 -1.53
C ARG A 315 20.12 4.38 -0.15
N GLU A 316 19.08 5.19 -0.06
CA GLU A 316 18.66 5.92 1.15
C GLU A 316 17.18 5.68 1.52
N ASN A 317 16.73 4.44 1.62
CA ASN A 317 15.32 4.09 2.00
C ASN A 317 14.22 4.75 1.14
N ASN A 318 14.55 5.23 -0.05
CA ASN A 318 13.57 5.73 -1.01
C ASN A 318 13.32 4.68 -2.08
N TRP A 319 12.18 4.01 -1.98
CA TRP A 319 11.63 3.17 -3.04
C TRP A 319 11.31 4.01 -4.28
N GLY A 320 11.35 3.38 -5.42
CA GLY A 320 11.01 4.03 -6.68
C GLY A 320 9.54 4.51 -6.68
N PRO A 321 9.23 5.53 -7.47
CA PRO A 321 7.88 6.14 -7.48
C PRO A 321 6.77 5.16 -7.88
N TRP A 322 7.12 4.09 -8.61
CA TRP A 322 6.16 3.09 -9.09
C TRP A 322 6.06 1.85 -8.18
N SER A 323 6.74 1.80 -7.04
CA SER A 323 6.70 0.67 -6.09
C SER A 323 5.31 0.39 -5.51
N ASN A 324 4.39 1.36 -5.55
CA ASN A 324 3.03 1.21 -5.06
C ASN A 324 2.04 0.61 -6.08
N PHE A 325 2.50 0.21 -7.27
CA PHE A 325 1.65 -0.43 -8.27
C PHE A 325 1.70 -1.95 -8.17
N GLU A 326 0.60 -2.59 -8.60
CA GLU A 326 0.52 -4.02 -8.82
C GLU A 326 1.04 -4.36 -10.22
N TYR A 327 1.81 -5.44 -10.33
CA TYR A 327 2.36 -5.90 -11.60
C TYR A 327 1.87 -7.31 -11.91
N ASN A 328 1.16 -7.45 -13.03
CA ASN A 328 0.66 -8.74 -13.50
C ASN A 328 1.25 -9.09 -14.86
N PHE A 329 2.24 -9.97 -14.86
CA PHE A 329 2.90 -10.54 -16.02
C PHE A 329 2.52 -12.02 -16.24
N SER A 330 1.46 -12.52 -15.59
CA SER A 330 1.09 -13.93 -15.66
C SER A 330 0.89 -14.42 -17.11
N GLY A 331 1.43 -15.59 -17.42
CA GLY A 331 1.36 -16.19 -18.76
C GLY A 331 2.15 -15.46 -19.84
N SER A 332 3.05 -14.56 -19.46
CA SER A 332 3.89 -13.82 -20.41
C SER A 332 4.94 -14.72 -21.07
N VAL A 333 5.33 -14.36 -22.29
CA VAL A 333 6.43 -15.01 -22.98
C VAL A 333 7.56 -14.00 -23.18
N PHE A 334 8.65 -14.22 -22.44
CA PHE A 334 9.84 -13.37 -22.43
C PHE A 334 10.92 -14.00 -23.31
N PHE A 335 11.00 -13.54 -24.56
CA PHE A 335 12.01 -13.98 -25.54
C PHE A 335 13.20 -13.01 -25.63
N TYR A 336 13.31 -12.12 -24.63
CA TYR A 336 14.35 -11.14 -24.38
C TYR A 336 14.79 -11.25 -22.90
N PRO A 337 15.98 -10.76 -22.52
CA PRO A 337 16.42 -10.77 -21.13
C PRO A 337 15.46 -9.97 -20.23
N VAL A 338 15.20 -10.46 -19.01
CA VAL A 338 14.44 -9.75 -18.00
C VAL A 338 15.39 -9.37 -16.87
N GLU A 339 15.57 -8.09 -16.65
CA GLU A 339 16.41 -7.55 -15.58
C GLU A 339 15.55 -6.62 -14.71
N LEU A 340 15.23 -7.11 -13.51
CA LEU A 340 14.42 -6.41 -12.50
C LEU A 340 15.12 -6.52 -11.14
N THR A 341 16.42 -6.19 -11.14
CA THR A 341 17.27 -6.28 -9.96
C THR A 341 17.04 -5.11 -9.00
N ASN A 342 17.26 -5.32 -7.69
CA ASN A 342 17.14 -4.28 -6.67
C ASN A 342 15.80 -3.54 -6.71
N SER A 343 14.75 -4.22 -7.11
CA SER A 343 13.41 -3.68 -7.26
C SER A 343 12.61 -3.77 -5.97
N TYR A 344 11.75 -2.79 -5.72
CA TYR A 344 10.94 -2.74 -4.51
C TYR A 344 9.44 -2.79 -4.83
N TYR A 345 8.76 -3.85 -4.41
CA TYR A 345 7.35 -4.10 -4.68
C TYR A 345 6.53 -4.00 -3.39
N LYS A 346 5.72 -2.94 -3.24
CA LYS A 346 4.78 -2.75 -2.12
C LYS A 346 3.44 -3.44 -2.31
N LYS A 347 3.18 -3.92 -3.51
CA LYS A 347 1.95 -4.59 -3.92
C LYS A 347 2.28 -5.96 -4.50
N PRO A 348 1.31 -6.87 -4.58
CA PRO A 348 1.55 -8.17 -5.16
C PRO A 348 2.11 -8.10 -6.58
N VAL A 349 3.03 -9.01 -6.88
CA VAL A 349 3.57 -9.19 -8.24
C VAL A 349 3.32 -10.62 -8.72
N ASN A 350 2.88 -10.76 -9.97
CA ASN A 350 2.50 -12.04 -10.52
C ASN A 350 3.20 -12.32 -11.86
N PHE A 351 4.09 -13.30 -11.86
CA PHE A 351 4.77 -13.86 -13.03
C PHE A 351 4.36 -15.30 -13.31
N SER A 352 3.29 -15.81 -12.68
CA SER A 352 2.88 -17.22 -12.81
C SER A 352 2.61 -17.63 -14.26
N GLY A 353 2.97 -18.87 -14.60
CA GLY A 353 2.75 -19.43 -15.93
C GLY A 353 3.57 -18.78 -17.04
N SER A 354 4.60 -18.02 -16.70
CA SER A 354 5.44 -17.31 -17.67
C SER A 354 6.51 -18.21 -18.28
N HIS A 355 6.90 -17.93 -19.52
CA HIS A 355 7.96 -18.62 -20.24
C HIS A 355 9.12 -17.67 -20.52
N TYR A 356 10.32 -18.06 -20.13
CA TYR A 356 11.54 -17.29 -20.28
C TYR A 356 12.51 -18.02 -21.22
N TYR A 357 12.87 -17.41 -22.33
CA TYR A 357 13.82 -17.93 -23.31
C TYR A 357 15.24 -17.40 -23.12
N LYS A 358 15.41 -16.42 -22.28
CA LYS A 358 16.70 -15.76 -21.99
C LYS A 358 16.91 -15.67 -20.49
N LYS A 359 18.10 -15.21 -20.09
CA LYS A 359 18.45 -14.93 -18.70
C LYS A 359 17.41 -14.02 -18.05
N VAL A 360 17.08 -14.36 -16.79
CA VAL A 360 16.28 -13.51 -15.92
C VAL A 360 17.03 -13.20 -14.65
N ASP A 361 16.91 -11.96 -14.18
CA ASP A 361 17.57 -11.50 -12.97
C ASP A 361 16.60 -10.64 -12.13
N PHE A 362 16.18 -11.19 -11.00
CA PHE A 362 15.33 -10.58 -9.99
C PHE A 362 16.09 -10.34 -8.68
N SER A 363 17.41 -10.48 -8.69
CA SER A 363 18.23 -10.45 -7.50
C SER A 363 18.18 -9.11 -6.74
N GLY A 364 18.38 -9.18 -5.43
CA GLY A 364 18.42 -8.00 -4.56
C GLY A 364 17.07 -7.30 -4.38
N SER A 365 15.98 -7.93 -4.79
CA SER A 365 14.64 -7.32 -4.78
C SER A 365 13.91 -7.57 -3.47
N THR A 366 13.01 -6.64 -3.10
CA THR A 366 12.16 -6.73 -1.91
C THR A 366 10.69 -6.79 -2.31
N TYR A 367 9.98 -7.76 -1.75
CA TYR A 367 8.55 -8.00 -1.99
C TYR A 367 7.79 -7.91 -0.66
N GLU A 368 7.12 -6.76 -0.38
CA GLU A 368 6.31 -6.58 0.84
C GLU A 368 5.04 -7.45 0.83
N LYS A 369 4.58 -7.87 -0.34
CA LYS A 369 3.39 -8.69 -0.54
C LYS A 369 3.73 -9.91 -1.37
N ASP A 370 2.74 -10.76 -1.63
CA ASP A 370 2.93 -12.02 -2.32
C ASP A 370 3.62 -11.85 -3.67
N ALA A 371 4.65 -12.65 -3.91
CA ALA A 371 5.38 -12.75 -5.16
C ALA A 371 5.15 -14.14 -5.78
N THR A 372 4.48 -14.20 -6.93
CA THR A 372 4.08 -15.46 -7.55
C THR A 372 4.85 -15.69 -8.85
N PHE A 373 5.62 -16.76 -8.88
CA PHE A 373 6.39 -17.26 -10.02
C PHE A 373 5.98 -18.70 -10.42
N SER A 374 4.88 -19.19 -9.87
CA SER A 374 4.44 -20.59 -10.02
C SER A 374 4.14 -20.97 -11.45
N ASN A 375 4.33 -22.27 -11.75
CA ASN A 375 4.10 -22.86 -13.08
C ASN A 375 4.85 -22.15 -14.20
N SER A 376 5.99 -21.54 -13.91
CA SER A 376 6.83 -20.86 -14.88
C SER A 376 7.88 -21.78 -15.47
N ASN A 377 8.29 -21.49 -16.72
CA ASN A 377 9.31 -22.25 -17.42
C ASN A 377 10.50 -21.33 -17.74
N PHE A 378 11.63 -21.59 -17.10
CA PHE A 378 12.89 -20.90 -17.30
C PHE A 378 13.78 -21.75 -18.21
N ARG A 379 13.61 -21.56 -19.54
CA ARG A 379 14.39 -22.32 -20.55
C ARG A 379 15.82 -21.84 -20.58
N SER A 380 16.72 -22.80 -20.67
CA SER A 380 18.13 -22.53 -20.87
C SER A 380 18.48 -22.71 -22.36
N THR A 381 18.73 -21.59 -23.03
CA THR A 381 19.53 -21.64 -24.24
C THR A 381 20.92 -21.08 -23.88
N TYR A 382 21.90 -21.94 -23.62
CA TYR A 382 23.34 -21.65 -23.41
C TYR A 382 23.74 -20.59 -22.36
N GLU A 383 22.85 -19.65 -21.96
CA GLU A 383 23.12 -18.56 -21.00
C GLU A 383 21.92 -18.31 -20.05
N GLY A 384 20.94 -19.22 -19.99
CA GLY A 384 19.71 -19.03 -19.24
C GLY A 384 19.89 -19.32 -17.76
N GLU A 385 20.19 -18.31 -16.98
CA GLU A 385 20.16 -18.33 -15.52
C GLU A 385 18.89 -17.67 -15.03
N ALA A 386 18.26 -18.25 -14.01
CA ALA A 386 17.19 -17.66 -13.24
C ALA A 386 17.74 -17.22 -11.89
N ASN A 387 17.93 -15.93 -11.69
CA ASN A 387 18.56 -15.38 -10.51
C ASN A 387 17.56 -14.65 -9.62
N PHE A 388 17.32 -15.18 -8.43
CA PHE A 388 16.47 -14.64 -7.35
C PHE A 388 17.28 -14.37 -6.08
N SER A 389 18.62 -14.35 -6.16
CA SER A 389 19.50 -14.28 -5.00
C SER A 389 19.40 -12.93 -4.27
N SER A 390 19.73 -12.95 -2.98
CA SER A 390 19.78 -11.76 -2.11
C SER A 390 18.47 -10.97 -2.07
N SER A 391 17.35 -11.64 -2.28
CA SER A 391 16.01 -11.04 -2.28
C SER A 391 15.31 -11.25 -0.95
N THR A 392 14.42 -10.32 -0.59
CA THR A 392 13.60 -10.39 0.62
C THR A 392 12.13 -10.54 0.24
N TYR A 393 11.47 -11.55 0.80
CA TYR A 393 10.05 -11.84 0.61
C TYR A 393 9.34 -11.73 1.95
N GLU A 394 8.71 -10.57 2.20
CA GLU A 394 7.89 -10.35 3.42
C GLU A 394 6.54 -11.06 3.30
N GLY A 395 5.94 -11.08 2.09
CA GLY A 395 4.77 -11.88 1.75
C GLY A 395 5.12 -13.32 1.36
N TRP A 396 4.14 -14.06 0.84
CA TRP A 396 4.37 -15.40 0.33
C TRP A 396 5.20 -15.37 -0.97
N ALA A 397 6.17 -16.28 -1.05
CA ALA A 397 6.97 -16.50 -2.26
C ALA A 397 6.57 -17.84 -2.90
N ASP A 398 5.89 -17.79 -4.04
CA ASP A 398 5.35 -18.98 -4.71
C ASP A 398 6.11 -19.29 -6.01
N PHE A 399 6.93 -20.33 -5.99
CA PHE A 399 7.67 -20.89 -7.12
C PHE A 399 7.16 -22.29 -7.52
N THR A 400 5.97 -22.67 -7.05
CA THR A 400 5.38 -24.00 -7.21
C THR A 400 5.27 -24.42 -8.68
N GLY A 401 5.59 -25.70 -8.95
CA GLY A 401 5.38 -26.31 -10.27
C GLY A 401 6.23 -25.72 -11.38
N SER A 402 7.27 -24.98 -11.05
CA SER A 402 8.14 -24.30 -12.03
C SER A 402 9.23 -25.22 -12.55
N THR A 403 9.66 -25.02 -13.80
CA THR A 403 10.74 -25.76 -14.44
C THR A 403 11.91 -24.82 -14.72
N TYR A 404 13.10 -25.22 -14.27
CA TYR A 404 14.36 -24.50 -14.46
C TYR A 404 15.31 -25.39 -15.28
N GLU A 405 15.39 -25.14 -16.59
CA GLU A 405 16.29 -25.89 -17.47
C GLU A 405 17.77 -25.49 -17.22
N GLY A 406 18.01 -24.20 -16.91
CA GLY A 406 19.32 -23.67 -16.53
C GLY A 406 19.57 -23.65 -15.04
N TRP A 407 20.57 -22.88 -14.62
CA TRP A 407 20.87 -22.69 -13.21
C TRP A 407 19.85 -21.78 -12.54
N ALA A 408 19.39 -22.17 -11.35
CA ALA A 408 18.46 -21.42 -10.53
C ALA A 408 19.14 -20.97 -9.23
N TYR A 409 19.26 -19.66 -9.03
CA TYR A 409 19.90 -19.08 -7.85
C TYR A 409 18.88 -18.44 -6.93
N PHE A 410 18.83 -18.92 -5.69
CA PHE A 410 18.06 -18.37 -4.57
C PHE A 410 18.98 -18.03 -3.38
N THR A 411 20.26 -17.91 -3.64
CA THR A 411 21.34 -17.76 -2.64
C THR A 411 21.16 -16.51 -1.81
N GLY A 412 21.28 -16.65 -0.47
CA GLY A 412 21.30 -15.53 0.46
C GLY A 412 19.99 -14.74 0.53
N SER A 413 18.88 -15.37 0.14
CA SER A 413 17.56 -14.76 0.20
C SER A 413 16.91 -14.96 1.57
N THR A 414 16.04 -14.01 1.96
CA THR A 414 15.26 -14.07 3.20
C THR A 414 13.79 -14.22 2.85
N TYR A 415 13.14 -15.22 3.43
CA TYR A 415 11.71 -15.51 3.29
C TYR A 415 11.06 -15.32 4.67
N GLU A 416 10.51 -14.12 4.92
CA GLU A 416 9.75 -13.84 6.14
C GLU A 416 8.38 -14.51 6.07
N GLY A 417 7.72 -14.44 4.90
CA GLY A 417 6.53 -15.20 4.57
C GLY A 417 6.86 -16.64 4.18
N ARG A 418 5.82 -17.45 3.97
CA ARG A 418 5.98 -18.86 3.58
C ARG A 418 6.54 -18.99 2.17
N ALA A 419 7.52 -19.89 1.98
CA ALA A 419 8.20 -20.13 0.71
C ALA A 419 7.77 -21.47 0.10
N TYR A 420 7.20 -21.44 -1.10
CA TYR A 420 6.69 -22.62 -1.79
C TYR A 420 7.53 -22.91 -3.04
N PHE A 421 8.20 -24.07 -3.04
CA PHE A 421 9.00 -24.60 -4.14
C PHE A 421 8.56 -26.00 -4.56
N TYR A 422 7.40 -26.47 -4.07
CA TYR A 422 6.96 -27.85 -4.25
C TYR A 422 6.58 -28.16 -5.71
N ASP A 423 6.68 -29.44 -6.08
CA ASP A 423 6.43 -29.97 -7.43
C ASP A 423 7.22 -29.28 -8.53
N SER A 424 8.37 -28.68 -8.21
CA SER A 424 9.24 -27.98 -9.15
C SER A 424 10.31 -28.89 -9.72
N THR A 425 10.75 -28.62 -10.95
CA THR A 425 11.81 -29.37 -11.64
C THR A 425 13.01 -28.48 -11.91
N TYR A 426 14.17 -28.90 -11.42
CA TYR A 426 15.45 -28.24 -11.62
C TYR A 426 16.33 -29.17 -12.47
N GLU A 427 16.41 -28.89 -13.78
CA GLU A 427 17.25 -29.67 -14.70
C GLU A 427 18.72 -29.27 -14.54
N GLY A 428 18.97 -27.96 -14.36
CA GLY A 428 20.27 -27.44 -14.00
C GLY A 428 20.51 -27.39 -12.49
N ARG A 429 21.63 -26.76 -12.10
CA ARG A 429 21.97 -26.54 -10.69
C ARG A 429 20.93 -25.66 -9.99
N ALA A 430 20.50 -26.09 -8.79
CA ALA A 430 19.65 -25.33 -7.90
C ALA A 430 20.42 -24.89 -6.65
N ASP A 431 20.55 -23.60 -6.43
CA ASP A 431 21.38 -23.02 -5.38
C ASP A 431 20.58 -22.20 -4.38
N PHE A 432 20.38 -22.73 -3.18
CA PHE A 432 19.69 -22.10 -2.06
C PHE A 432 20.69 -21.77 -0.91
N TYR A 433 21.97 -21.66 -1.22
CA TYR A 433 23.03 -21.42 -0.24
C TYR A 433 22.76 -20.22 0.66
N GLY A 434 22.86 -20.42 1.99
CA GLY A 434 22.83 -19.32 2.96
C GLY A 434 21.52 -18.57 3.06
N SER A 435 20.43 -19.15 2.59
CA SER A 435 19.10 -18.53 2.67
C SER A 435 18.47 -18.74 4.04
N THR A 436 17.60 -17.79 4.43
CA THR A 436 16.86 -17.83 5.70
C THR A 436 15.37 -17.95 5.42
N TYR A 437 14.72 -18.91 6.06
CA TYR A 437 13.29 -19.17 5.99
C TYR A 437 12.70 -18.98 7.39
N GLU A 438 12.07 -17.83 7.62
CA GLU A 438 11.49 -17.49 8.94
C GLU A 438 10.14 -18.18 9.16
N SER A 439 9.40 -18.43 8.08
CA SER A 439 8.20 -19.26 8.04
C SER A 439 8.48 -20.61 7.36
N GLY A 440 7.45 -21.46 7.20
CA GLY A 440 7.60 -22.77 6.58
C GLY A 440 8.18 -22.72 5.16
N ALA A 441 9.11 -23.63 4.88
CA ALA A 441 9.74 -23.77 3.57
C ALA A 441 9.37 -25.13 2.94
N ASP A 442 8.66 -25.10 1.82
CA ASP A 442 8.06 -26.27 1.22
C ASP A 442 8.71 -26.61 -0.13
N PHE A 443 9.51 -27.70 -0.13
CA PHE A 443 10.18 -28.28 -1.30
C PHE A 443 9.60 -29.65 -1.67
N TYR A 444 8.43 -30.00 -1.15
CA TYR A 444 7.78 -31.29 -1.36
C TYR A 444 7.68 -31.67 -2.84
N GLY A 445 7.95 -32.95 -3.16
CA GLY A 445 7.73 -33.52 -4.50
C GLY A 445 8.63 -33.00 -5.60
N SER A 446 9.61 -32.15 -5.28
CA SER A 446 10.47 -31.53 -6.28
C SER A 446 11.53 -32.47 -6.83
N THR A 447 11.94 -32.25 -8.08
CA THR A 447 12.96 -33.06 -8.78
C THR A 447 14.18 -32.20 -9.10
N TYR A 448 15.35 -32.69 -8.70
CA TYR A 448 16.64 -32.07 -8.94
C TYR A 448 17.49 -33.03 -9.81
N GLU A 449 17.66 -32.68 -11.09
CA GLU A 449 18.40 -33.49 -12.04
C GLU A 449 19.91 -33.37 -11.86
N ASP A 450 20.40 -32.15 -11.54
CA ASP A 450 21.80 -31.84 -11.22
C ASP A 450 21.94 -31.53 -9.72
N GLY A 451 22.96 -30.79 -9.32
CA GLY A 451 23.22 -30.47 -7.92
C GLY A 451 22.17 -29.54 -7.28
N ALA A 452 21.72 -29.90 -6.09
CA ALA A 452 20.86 -29.10 -5.24
C ALA A 452 21.61 -28.71 -3.96
N TYR A 453 21.80 -27.41 -3.74
CA TYR A 453 22.63 -26.85 -2.67
C TYR A 453 21.84 -26.03 -1.70
N PHE A 454 21.58 -26.58 -0.53
CA PHE A 454 20.92 -25.92 0.62
C PHE A 454 21.91 -25.56 1.73
N THR A 455 23.19 -25.58 1.40
CA THR A 455 24.31 -25.42 2.33
C THR A 455 24.19 -24.14 3.14
N GLY A 456 24.29 -24.26 4.46
CA GLY A 456 24.36 -23.11 5.35
C GLY A 456 23.05 -22.34 5.52
N SER A 457 21.93 -22.89 5.05
CA SER A 457 20.63 -22.27 5.20
C SER A 457 20.04 -22.41 6.60
N THR A 458 19.15 -21.51 6.97
CA THR A 458 18.47 -21.51 8.27
C THR A 458 16.97 -21.65 8.04
N TYR A 459 16.35 -22.63 8.71
CA TYR A 459 14.91 -22.90 8.68
C TYR A 459 14.37 -22.71 10.10
N GLU A 460 13.61 -21.65 10.30
CA GLU A 460 13.11 -21.29 11.62
C GLU A 460 11.80 -22.00 11.96
N ASP A 461 11.00 -22.33 10.94
CA ASP A 461 9.80 -23.17 11.03
C ASP A 461 10.02 -24.48 10.25
N GLY A 462 8.96 -25.27 10.00
CA GLY A 462 9.07 -26.56 9.33
C GLY A 462 9.73 -26.49 7.94
N ALA A 463 10.70 -27.37 7.68
CA ALA A 463 11.37 -27.52 6.40
C ALA A 463 10.95 -28.83 5.73
N TYR A 464 10.19 -28.76 4.63
CA TYR A 464 9.54 -29.91 4.00
C TYR A 464 10.20 -30.29 2.68
N PHE A 465 11.05 -31.31 2.70
CA PHE A 465 11.71 -31.93 1.53
C PHE A 465 11.09 -33.28 1.16
N THR A 466 9.95 -33.60 1.73
CA THR A 466 9.25 -34.89 1.62
C THR A 466 8.98 -35.25 0.16
N GLY A 467 9.25 -36.51 -0.22
CA GLY A 467 8.94 -37.06 -1.55
C GLY A 467 9.78 -36.50 -2.68
N SER A 468 10.82 -35.73 -2.40
CA SER A 468 11.68 -35.12 -3.42
C SER A 468 12.67 -36.12 -4.02
N THR A 469 13.09 -35.89 -5.25
CA THR A 469 14.04 -36.73 -5.99
C THR A 469 15.30 -35.93 -6.35
N TYR A 470 16.46 -36.38 -5.84
CA TYR A 470 17.77 -35.81 -6.09
C TYR A 470 18.57 -36.79 -6.96
N LYS A 471 18.72 -36.50 -8.25
CA LYS A 471 19.49 -37.35 -9.17
C LYS A 471 20.97 -37.01 -9.09
N GLY A 472 21.31 -35.73 -8.94
CA GLY A 472 22.65 -35.25 -8.68
C GLY A 472 22.99 -35.18 -7.19
N ARG A 473 23.98 -34.36 -6.84
CA ARG A 473 24.38 -34.09 -5.45
C ARG A 473 23.28 -33.32 -4.70
N ALA A 474 22.90 -33.78 -3.52
CA ALA A 474 22.06 -33.06 -2.57
C ALA A 474 22.91 -32.60 -1.37
N ASP A 475 23.04 -31.29 -1.18
CA ASP A 475 23.95 -30.73 -0.18
C ASP A 475 23.22 -29.85 0.83
N PHE A 476 22.99 -30.36 2.02
CA PHE A 476 22.39 -29.67 3.17
C PHE A 476 23.45 -29.31 4.23
N THR A 477 24.72 -29.32 3.88
CA THR A 477 25.84 -29.12 4.80
C THR A 477 25.71 -27.82 5.58
N GLY A 478 25.89 -27.89 6.89
CA GLY A 478 25.97 -26.68 7.72
C GLY A 478 24.68 -25.97 7.97
N SER A 479 23.54 -26.54 7.59
CA SER A 479 22.22 -25.94 7.77
C SER A 479 21.73 -26.05 9.22
N THR A 480 20.81 -25.15 9.57
CA THR A 480 20.18 -25.12 10.90
C THR A 480 18.67 -25.27 10.73
N TYR A 481 18.09 -26.23 11.44
CA TYR A 481 16.66 -26.53 11.48
C TYR A 481 16.17 -26.32 12.91
N GLU A 482 15.38 -25.27 13.11
CA GLU A 482 14.87 -24.95 14.45
C GLU A 482 13.64 -25.75 14.82
N ASP A 483 12.79 -26.04 13.83
CA ASP A 483 11.64 -26.92 13.97
C ASP A 483 11.83 -28.20 13.15
N GLY A 484 10.75 -28.91 12.81
CA GLY A 484 10.82 -30.20 12.10
C GLY A 484 11.50 -30.12 10.74
N ALA A 485 12.46 -31.02 10.49
CA ALA A 485 13.11 -31.20 9.19
C ALA A 485 12.60 -32.50 8.55
N TYR A 486 11.78 -32.39 7.50
CA TYR A 486 11.07 -33.52 6.90
C TYR A 486 11.67 -33.90 5.56
N PHE A 487 12.46 -35.01 5.54
CA PHE A 487 13.04 -35.61 4.35
C PHE A 487 12.32 -36.91 3.96
N THR A 488 11.19 -37.20 4.55
CA THR A 488 10.43 -38.44 4.44
C THR A 488 10.14 -38.82 2.99
N GLY A 489 10.38 -40.09 2.64
CA GLY A 489 10.04 -40.63 1.31
C GLY A 489 10.86 -40.09 0.16
N SER A 490 11.95 -39.37 0.42
CA SER A 490 12.79 -38.78 -0.62
C SER A 490 13.75 -39.81 -1.23
N THR A 491 14.15 -39.57 -2.49
CA THR A 491 15.07 -40.44 -3.23
C THR A 491 16.34 -39.69 -3.59
N TYR A 492 17.47 -40.16 -3.08
CA TYR A 492 18.82 -39.66 -3.35
C TYR A 492 19.56 -40.63 -4.25
N LYS A 493 19.63 -40.32 -5.54
CA LYS A 493 20.39 -41.15 -6.51
C LYS A 493 21.85 -40.80 -6.50
N GLY A 494 22.19 -39.53 -6.30
CA GLY A 494 23.54 -39.06 -6.06
C GLY A 494 23.86 -38.94 -4.57
N ARG A 495 25.04 -38.38 -4.26
CA ARG A 495 25.51 -38.18 -2.88
C ARG A 495 24.63 -37.21 -2.11
N ALA A 496 24.27 -37.55 -0.88
CA ALA A 496 23.49 -36.73 0.03
C ALA A 496 24.34 -36.31 1.24
N TYR A 497 24.58 -35.03 1.38
CA TYR A 497 25.38 -34.47 2.48
C TYR A 497 24.49 -33.69 3.44
N PHE A 498 24.44 -34.20 4.69
CA PHE A 498 23.78 -33.55 5.82
C PHE A 498 24.80 -33.09 6.87
N THR A 499 26.07 -33.03 6.45
CA THR A 499 27.25 -32.87 7.34
C THR A 499 27.21 -31.55 8.06
N GLY A 500 27.61 -31.53 9.33
CA GLY A 500 27.75 -30.32 10.11
C GLY A 500 26.46 -29.52 10.23
N SER A 501 25.29 -30.15 10.22
CA SER A 501 23.99 -29.49 10.38
C SER A 501 23.53 -29.55 11.84
N THR A 502 22.64 -28.61 12.22
CA THR A 502 22.04 -28.58 13.56
C THR A 502 20.54 -28.76 13.44
N TYR A 503 20.01 -29.78 14.09
CA TYR A 503 18.60 -30.09 14.18
C TYR A 503 18.11 -29.81 15.61
N LYS A 504 17.52 -28.65 15.86
CA LYS A 504 16.89 -28.30 17.14
C LYS A 504 15.57 -29.05 17.29
N GLY A 505 14.77 -29.10 16.20
CA GLY A 505 13.55 -29.89 16.09
C GLY A 505 13.77 -31.35 15.70
N GLY A 506 12.69 -32.10 15.46
CA GLY A 506 12.76 -33.48 14.99
C GLY A 506 13.31 -33.61 13.57
N ALA A 507 14.10 -34.62 13.28
CA ALA A 507 14.62 -34.88 11.94
C ALA A 507 14.05 -36.20 11.39
N TYR A 508 13.28 -36.13 10.29
CA TYR A 508 12.51 -37.24 9.75
C TYR A 508 13.05 -37.67 8.39
N PHE A 509 13.74 -38.82 8.34
CA PHE A 509 14.29 -39.42 7.13
C PHE A 509 13.53 -40.68 6.72
N THR A 510 12.43 -40.99 7.39
CA THR A 510 11.60 -42.20 7.23
C THR A 510 11.23 -42.47 5.77
N GLY A 511 11.36 -43.71 5.30
CA GLY A 511 10.98 -44.11 3.94
C GLY A 511 11.86 -43.59 2.82
N SER A 512 12.95 -42.91 3.14
CA SER A 512 13.87 -42.36 2.13
C SER A 512 14.83 -43.41 1.58
N THR A 513 15.22 -43.27 0.30
CA THR A 513 16.14 -44.17 -0.39
C THR A 513 17.43 -43.44 -0.77
N TYR A 514 18.55 -43.98 -0.36
CA TYR A 514 19.90 -43.47 -0.62
C TYR A 514 20.65 -44.46 -1.50
N ASN A 515 20.93 -44.11 -2.75
CA ASN A 515 21.63 -45.00 -3.71
C ASN A 515 23.14 -44.75 -3.73
N ASP A 516 23.64 -43.67 -3.14
CA ASP A 516 25.06 -43.35 -3.01
C ASP A 516 25.32 -42.91 -1.56
N VAL A 517 26.45 -42.33 -1.27
CA VAL A 517 26.87 -41.86 0.08
C VAL A 517 25.81 -40.94 0.69
N ALA A 518 25.38 -41.29 1.90
CA ALA A 518 24.62 -40.43 2.80
C ALA A 518 25.49 -40.08 4.02
N ASP A 519 25.89 -38.83 4.11
CA ASP A 519 26.84 -38.37 5.13
C ASP A 519 26.17 -37.39 6.12
N PHE A 520 26.09 -37.81 7.38
CA PHE A 520 25.52 -37.05 8.51
C PHE A 520 26.61 -36.60 9.48
N SER A 521 27.92 -36.79 9.15
CA SER A 521 29.03 -36.55 10.07
C SER A 521 29.09 -35.09 10.56
N GLY A 522 29.52 -34.91 11.80
CA GLY A 522 29.68 -33.60 12.40
C GLY A 522 28.38 -32.84 12.68
N SER A 523 27.24 -33.52 12.60
CA SER A 523 25.92 -32.92 12.87
C SER A 523 25.51 -33.04 14.34
N ILE A 524 24.55 -32.21 14.74
CA ILE A 524 23.96 -32.26 16.09
C ILE A 524 22.44 -32.47 15.95
N PHE A 525 21.94 -33.58 16.53
CA PHE A 525 20.53 -33.87 16.67
C PHE A 525 20.10 -33.62 18.12
N TYR A 526 19.44 -32.49 18.34
CA TYR A 526 19.00 -32.13 19.69
C TYR A 526 17.68 -32.82 20.06
N GLN A 527 16.75 -32.96 19.14
CA GLN A 527 15.55 -33.78 19.28
C GLN A 527 15.75 -35.16 18.63
N LYS A 528 14.69 -35.94 18.51
CA LYS A 528 14.70 -37.30 17.94
C LYS A 528 14.97 -37.27 16.44
N VAL A 529 15.72 -38.28 15.99
CA VAL A 529 15.89 -38.61 14.57
C VAL A 529 15.20 -39.91 14.24
N TYR A 530 14.55 -39.95 13.08
CA TYR A 530 13.76 -41.08 12.62
C TYR A 530 14.22 -41.55 11.23
N PHE A 531 14.68 -42.81 11.14
CA PHE A 531 14.93 -43.54 9.91
C PHE A 531 13.95 -44.70 9.74
N GLY A 532 13.31 -45.15 10.81
CA GLY A 532 12.31 -46.19 10.85
C GLY A 532 10.93 -45.79 10.38
N ALA A 533 10.00 -46.68 10.43
CA ALA A 533 8.61 -46.42 10.12
C ALA A 533 7.98 -45.49 11.17
N ASP A 534 7.37 -44.41 10.75
CA ASP A 534 6.58 -43.54 11.62
C ASP A 534 5.11 -43.92 11.55
N GLY A 535 4.56 -44.39 12.69
CA GLY A 535 3.13 -44.70 12.86
C GLY A 535 2.56 -45.66 11.80
N ASP A 536 1.64 -45.17 10.99
CA ASP A 536 0.95 -45.98 9.98
C ASP A 536 1.74 -46.20 8.67
N ASN A 537 2.89 -45.54 8.49
CA ASN A 537 3.76 -45.70 7.33
C ASN A 537 4.75 -46.85 7.57
N SER A 538 4.54 -47.97 6.90
CA SER A 538 5.43 -49.15 6.95
C SER A 538 6.71 -49.01 6.13
N SER A 539 7.09 -47.79 5.75
CA SER A 539 8.25 -47.55 4.89
C SER A 539 9.47 -47.18 5.71
N PHE A 540 10.46 -48.04 5.70
CA PHE A 540 11.76 -47.82 6.33
C PHE A 540 12.74 -47.16 5.36
N SER A 541 13.65 -46.33 5.87
CA SER A 541 14.75 -45.81 5.06
C SER A 541 15.65 -46.96 4.57
N ARG A 542 16.27 -46.74 3.39
CA ARG A 542 17.13 -47.73 2.75
C ARG A 542 18.40 -47.11 2.20
N PHE A 543 19.56 -47.75 2.49
CA PHE A 543 20.87 -47.39 1.97
C PHE A 543 21.35 -48.50 1.05
N THR A 544 21.37 -48.26 -0.30
CA THR A 544 21.56 -49.36 -1.25
C THR A 544 23.01 -49.69 -1.57
N ASP A 545 23.88 -48.70 -1.77
CA ASP A 545 25.24 -48.89 -2.28
C ASP A 545 26.30 -48.82 -1.18
N CYS A 546 26.07 -48.11 -0.09
CA CYS A 546 26.96 -48.04 1.06
C CYS A 546 26.22 -47.73 2.36
N ALA A 547 26.84 -48.00 3.50
CA ALA A 547 26.31 -47.62 4.81
C ALA A 547 26.37 -46.11 4.99
N PRO A 548 25.38 -45.51 5.69
CA PRO A 548 25.42 -44.09 5.99
C PRO A 548 26.59 -43.77 6.95
N GLN A 549 27.17 -42.60 6.76
CA GLN A 549 28.27 -42.09 7.56
C GLN A 549 27.75 -41.15 8.64
N PHE A 550 28.11 -41.38 9.89
CA PHE A 550 27.84 -40.50 11.04
C PHE A 550 29.13 -40.01 11.70
N TYR A 551 30.28 -40.50 11.24
CA TYR A 551 31.61 -40.12 11.70
C TYR A 551 32.54 -39.94 10.49
N ASP A 552 33.25 -38.83 10.44
CA ASP A 552 34.30 -38.58 9.45
C ASP A 552 35.67 -38.90 10.04
N GLU A 553 36.25 -40.03 9.62
CA GLU A 553 37.56 -40.47 10.07
C GLU A 553 38.69 -39.53 9.62
N THR A 554 38.51 -38.85 8.47
CA THR A 554 39.54 -37.99 7.89
C THR A 554 39.68 -36.68 8.66
N ASN A 555 38.54 -36.07 8.99
CA ASN A 555 38.47 -34.78 9.69
C ASN A 555 38.17 -34.95 11.18
N HIS A 556 38.07 -36.16 11.68
CA HIS A 556 37.75 -36.51 13.06
C HIS A 556 36.46 -35.82 13.56
N LYS A 557 35.40 -35.80 12.71
CA LYS A 557 34.13 -35.18 13.06
C LYS A 557 33.09 -36.23 13.44
N ASN A 558 32.55 -36.08 14.62
CA ASN A 558 31.55 -36.95 15.25
C ASN A 558 30.18 -36.33 15.20
N THR A 559 29.15 -37.12 15.00
CA THR A 559 27.76 -36.68 15.16
C THR A 559 27.35 -36.82 16.61
N LEU A 560 26.68 -35.81 17.13
CA LEU A 560 26.25 -35.71 18.51
C LEU A 560 24.71 -35.78 18.62
N PHE A 561 24.25 -36.55 19.61
CA PHE A 561 22.84 -36.76 19.88
C PHE A 561 22.45 -36.32 21.29
N SER A 562 21.27 -35.67 21.44
CA SER A 562 20.75 -35.33 22.76
C SER A 562 19.72 -36.36 23.26
N SER A 563 18.85 -36.85 22.35
CA SER A 563 17.81 -37.81 22.69
C SER A 563 18.30 -39.25 22.74
N PRO A 564 17.94 -40.08 23.73
CA PRO A 564 18.17 -41.50 23.71
C PRO A 564 17.18 -42.30 22.84
N ASP A 565 16.02 -41.67 22.48
CA ASP A 565 14.88 -42.33 21.83
C ASP A 565 14.93 -42.22 20.30
N ASN A 566 16.12 -42.21 19.71
CA ASN A 566 16.29 -42.13 18.25
C ASN A 566 15.91 -43.47 17.58
N ASP A 567 15.29 -43.40 16.41
CA ASP A 567 14.96 -44.59 15.62
C ASP A 567 15.90 -44.73 14.41
N PHE A 568 16.89 -45.60 14.55
CA PHE A 568 17.84 -45.96 13.50
C PHE A 568 17.46 -47.28 12.76
N THR A 569 16.17 -47.65 12.81
CA THR A 569 15.72 -48.86 12.11
C THR A 569 15.63 -48.55 10.60
N VAL A 570 16.25 -49.43 9.81
CA VAL A 570 16.27 -49.33 8.35
C VAL A 570 15.83 -50.63 7.70
N GLU A 571 15.56 -50.66 6.40
CA GLU A 571 15.16 -51.85 5.67
C GLU A 571 16.27 -52.90 5.66
N ASN A 572 16.04 -54.02 6.34
CA ASN A 572 17.05 -55.07 6.56
C ASN A 572 17.23 -56.09 5.41
N GLY A 573 16.45 -55.99 4.32
CA GLY A 573 16.46 -57.03 3.27
C GLY A 573 17.20 -56.67 1.98
N ARG A 574 17.46 -55.39 1.74
CA ARG A 574 17.96 -54.88 0.44
C ARG A 574 18.88 -53.67 0.55
N GLY A 575 19.58 -53.49 1.68
CA GLY A 575 20.43 -52.34 1.90
C GLY A 575 21.39 -52.50 3.06
N TYR A 576 22.23 -51.50 3.32
CA TYR A 576 23.19 -51.47 4.41
C TYR A 576 22.50 -51.03 5.71
N PRO A 577 22.78 -51.73 6.84
CA PRO A 577 22.26 -51.36 8.14
C PRO A 577 22.98 -50.14 8.72
N ILE A 578 22.35 -49.46 9.66
CA ILE A 578 23.02 -48.53 10.57
C ILE A 578 23.59 -49.35 11.72
N TYR A 579 24.95 -49.55 11.73
CA TYR A 579 25.62 -50.22 12.82
C TYR A 579 25.62 -49.35 14.06
N ARG A 580 25.26 -49.95 15.21
CA ARG A 580 25.08 -49.21 16.48
C ARG A 580 26.09 -49.69 17.54
N SER A 581 26.54 -48.78 18.38
CA SER A 581 27.29 -49.02 19.61
C SER A 581 26.39 -49.61 20.70
N LEU A 582 26.99 -49.97 21.84
CA LEU A 582 26.28 -50.45 23.02
C LEU A 582 25.30 -49.41 23.58
N ASP A 583 25.56 -48.14 23.35
CA ASP A 583 24.67 -47.00 23.75
C ASP A 583 23.51 -46.80 22.80
N GLY A 584 23.37 -47.63 21.74
CA GLY A 584 22.31 -47.55 20.76
C GLY A 584 22.51 -46.50 19.67
N LEU A 585 23.61 -45.75 19.70
CA LEU A 585 23.95 -44.74 18.70
C LEU A 585 24.71 -45.36 17.50
N PRO A 586 24.69 -44.76 16.31
CA PRO A 586 25.56 -45.17 15.21
C PRO A 586 27.05 -45.19 15.65
N LEU A 587 27.84 -46.06 15.02
CA LEU A 587 29.26 -46.19 15.35
C LEU A 587 29.99 -44.86 15.17
N GLY A 588 30.89 -44.54 16.13
CA GLY A 588 31.63 -43.28 16.17
C GLY A 588 30.86 -42.09 16.69
N CYS A 589 29.57 -42.23 17.07
CA CYS A 589 28.76 -41.16 17.62
C CYS A 589 28.79 -41.12 19.14
N LYS A 590 28.50 -39.95 19.69
CA LYS A 590 28.42 -39.70 21.14
C LYS A 590 27.15 -38.94 21.51
N PHE A 591 26.74 -39.11 22.76
CA PHE A 591 25.72 -38.20 23.33
C PHE A 591 26.35 -36.84 23.68
N LEU A 592 25.56 -35.80 23.58
CA LEU A 592 25.88 -34.46 24.10
C LEU A 592 26.16 -34.58 25.60
N THR A 593 27.26 -34.01 26.06
CA THR A 593 27.53 -33.85 27.50
C THR A 593 26.54 -32.87 28.12
N SER A 594 26.34 -32.93 29.44
CA SER A 594 25.46 -32.01 30.16
C SER A 594 25.83 -30.53 29.92
N LYS A 595 27.12 -30.20 29.86
CA LYS A 595 27.62 -28.85 29.56
C LYS A 595 27.29 -28.39 28.13
N GLN A 596 27.38 -29.33 27.16
CA GLN A 596 27.02 -29.00 25.77
C GLN A 596 25.54 -28.81 25.61
N LYS A 597 24.70 -29.59 26.30
CA LYS A 597 23.24 -29.41 26.34
C LYS A 597 22.86 -28.06 26.95
N GLU A 598 23.43 -27.71 28.10
CA GLU A 598 23.21 -26.45 28.78
C GLU A 598 23.58 -25.24 27.90
N TYR A 599 24.71 -25.33 27.17
CA TYR A 599 25.12 -24.29 26.24
C TYR A 599 24.16 -24.17 25.06
N LEU A 600 23.68 -25.26 24.47
CA LEU A 600 22.72 -25.25 23.38
C LEU A 600 21.37 -24.69 23.83
N GLU A 601 20.88 -25.11 24.99
CA GLU A 601 19.63 -24.58 25.59
C GLU A 601 19.72 -23.07 25.79
N TYR A 602 20.83 -22.58 26.34
CA TYR A 602 21.07 -21.16 26.50
C TYR A 602 21.06 -20.42 25.16
N LYS A 603 21.75 -20.94 24.14
CA LYS A 603 21.81 -20.31 22.82
C LYS A 603 20.48 -20.36 22.10
N PHE A 604 19.74 -21.42 22.18
CA PHE A 604 18.40 -21.52 21.61
C PHE A 604 17.44 -20.51 22.27
N GLN A 605 17.51 -20.38 23.59
CA GLN A 605 16.74 -19.38 24.32
C GLN A 605 17.10 -17.94 23.87
N GLU A 606 18.40 -17.64 23.72
CA GLU A 606 18.86 -16.32 23.27
C GLU A 606 18.36 -15.99 21.84
N ILE A 607 18.34 -16.99 20.95
CA ILE A 607 17.79 -16.89 19.60
C ILE A 607 16.27 -16.63 19.68
N ASP A 608 15.54 -17.46 20.43
CA ASP A 608 14.07 -17.32 20.57
C ASP A 608 13.68 -15.95 21.17
N GLU A 609 14.41 -15.46 22.18
CA GLU A 609 14.20 -14.12 22.75
C GLU A 609 14.47 -13.00 21.73
N THR A 610 15.50 -13.15 20.89
CA THR A 610 15.84 -12.15 19.87
C THR A 610 14.79 -12.13 18.77
N LYS A 611 14.28 -13.29 18.35
CA LYS A 611 13.15 -13.40 17.41
C LYS A 611 11.90 -12.72 17.94
N ASN A 612 11.52 -12.99 19.18
CA ASN A 612 10.35 -12.36 19.79
C ASN A 612 10.47 -10.83 19.82
N LYS A 613 11.67 -10.31 20.11
CA LYS A 613 11.92 -8.86 20.05
C LYS A 613 11.82 -8.32 18.62
N LEU A 614 12.30 -9.07 17.63
CA LEU A 614 12.20 -8.69 16.22
C LEU A 614 10.74 -8.60 15.75
N LEU A 615 9.90 -9.56 16.14
CA LEU A 615 8.45 -9.54 15.84
C LEU A 615 7.73 -8.36 16.52
N GLU A 616 8.16 -7.92 17.70
CA GLU A 616 7.57 -6.80 18.44
C GLU A 616 8.10 -5.44 17.98
N ALA A 617 9.24 -5.40 17.30
CA ALA A 617 9.89 -4.17 16.85
C ALA A 617 9.05 -3.44 15.80
N LYS A 618 8.84 -2.13 16.01
CA LYS A 618 8.03 -1.26 15.15
C LYS A 618 8.88 -0.32 14.30
N ASP A 619 10.13 -0.19 14.65
CA ASP A 619 11.09 0.72 14.02
C ASP A 619 12.03 -0.09 13.13
N ASP A 620 12.21 0.35 11.89
CA ASP A 620 13.01 -0.37 10.88
C ASP A 620 14.49 -0.44 11.27
N GLU A 621 15.02 0.57 11.99
CA GLU A 621 16.40 0.58 12.49
C GLU A 621 16.58 -0.47 13.61
N GLU A 622 15.58 -0.63 14.48
CA GLU A 622 15.57 -1.66 15.51
C GLU A 622 15.45 -3.07 14.91
N LYS A 623 14.58 -3.25 13.90
CA LYS A 623 14.45 -4.52 13.16
C LYS A 623 15.78 -4.92 12.51
N ALA A 624 16.43 -4.02 11.78
CA ALA A 624 17.72 -4.28 11.15
C ALA A 624 18.78 -4.71 12.18
N ARG A 625 18.85 -4.02 13.32
CA ARG A 625 19.77 -4.35 14.39
C ARG A 625 19.51 -5.72 15.01
N LEU A 626 18.23 -6.09 15.22
CA LEU A 626 17.86 -7.40 15.77
C LEU A 626 18.13 -8.53 14.77
N SER A 627 17.92 -8.30 13.48
CA SER A 627 18.28 -9.23 12.41
C SER A 627 19.79 -9.49 12.36
N ASP A 628 20.61 -8.44 12.45
CA ASP A 628 22.08 -8.58 12.52
C ASP A 628 22.51 -9.37 13.77
N MET A 629 21.84 -9.14 14.90
CA MET A 629 22.10 -9.87 16.14
C MET A 629 21.73 -11.34 15.99
N LEU A 630 20.60 -11.66 15.39
CA LEU A 630 20.15 -13.02 15.13
C LEU A 630 21.13 -13.77 14.21
N TRP A 631 21.55 -13.12 13.12
CA TRP A 631 22.57 -13.68 12.24
C TRP A 631 23.90 -13.96 12.96
N SER A 632 24.31 -13.07 13.86
CA SER A 632 25.51 -13.28 14.70
C SER A 632 25.38 -14.50 15.61
N LEU A 633 24.20 -14.71 16.23
CA LEU A 633 23.91 -15.85 17.08
C LEU A 633 23.99 -17.18 16.31
N TYR A 634 23.41 -17.24 15.12
CA TYR A 634 23.54 -18.43 14.25
C TYR A 634 24.98 -18.68 13.83
N LYS A 635 25.76 -17.65 13.54
CA LYS A 635 27.18 -17.77 13.23
C LYS A 635 28.00 -18.29 14.41
N GLU A 636 27.68 -17.85 15.63
CA GLU A 636 28.30 -18.37 16.86
C GLU A 636 27.95 -19.84 17.08
N LEU A 637 26.68 -20.23 16.88
CA LEU A 637 26.22 -21.60 16.99
C LEU A 637 26.95 -22.52 15.99
N ARG A 638 27.13 -22.09 14.73
CA ARG A 638 27.90 -22.83 13.72
C ARG A 638 29.37 -23.05 14.16
N LYS A 639 30.03 -21.98 14.62
CA LYS A 639 31.41 -22.06 15.09
C LYS A 639 31.55 -22.98 16.29
N TRP A 640 30.61 -22.91 17.23
CA TRP A 640 30.59 -23.76 18.39
C TRP A 640 30.36 -25.23 17.98
N ARG A 641 29.43 -25.52 17.08
CA ARG A 641 29.18 -26.86 16.56
C ARG A 641 30.43 -27.45 15.92
N GLU A 642 31.12 -26.73 15.05
CA GLU A 642 32.37 -27.18 14.42
C GLU A 642 33.39 -27.61 15.46
N LYS A 643 33.52 -26.87 16.56
CA LYS A 643 34.39 -27.19 17.65
C LYS A 643 33.91 -28.39 18.49
N ALA A 644 32.63 -28.45 18.79
CA ALA A 644 32.02 -29.46 19.64
C ALA A 644 32.02 -30.85 18.99
N THR A 645 31.87 -30.89 17.66
CA THR A 645 31.87 -32.14 16.88
C THR A 645 33.28 -32.63 16.48
N THR A 646 34.32 -31.80 16.61
CA THR A 646 35.69 -32.21 16.30
C THR A 646 36.27 -32.97 17.47
N VAL A 647 36.71 -34.23 17.25
CA VAL A 647 37.38 -35.09 18.25
C VAL A 647 38.82 -34.63 18.42
N GLN A 648 39.24 -34.34 19.65
CA GLN A 648 40.64 -34.06 19.94
C GLN A 648 41.44 -35.39 19.83
N VAL A 649 42.57 -35.38 19.13
CA VAL A 649 43.43 -36.57 18.91
C VAL A 649 43.90 -37.17 20.23
N GLU A 650 43.96 -36.38 21.30
CA GLU A 650 44.32 -36.85 22.65
C GLU A 650 43.24 -37.77 23.26
N ASP A 651 41.97 -37.64 22.90
CA ASP A 651 40.89 -38.50 23.40
C ASP A 651 40.92 -39.91 22.77
N VAL A 652 41.44 -40.05 21.54
CA VAL A 652 41.55 -41.34 20.84
C VAL A 652 42.67 -42.20 21.45
N ALA A 653 43.76 -41.57 21.89
CA ALA A 653 44.87 -42.25 22.52
C ALA A 653 44.58 -42.79 23.94
N ALA A 654 43.55 -42.25 24.61
CA ALA A 654 43.11 -42.70 25.93
C ALA A 654 42.18 -43.94 25.88
N GLU A 655 41.37 -44.08 24.82
CA GLU A 655 40.49 -45.25 24.65
C GLU A 655 41.25 -46.53 24.22
N ASP A 656 42.36 -46.39 23.48
CA ASP A 656 43.23 -47.54 23.09
C ASP A 656 44.08 -48.07 24.23
N THR A 657 44.14 -47.39 25.37
CA THR A 657 44.91 -47.82 26.56
C THR A 657 44.05 -48.50 27.63
N GLU A 658 42.74 -48.53 27.51
CA GLU A 658 41.82 -49.23 28.45
C GLU A 658 41.15 -50.48 27.86
N SER A 659 41.54 -50.98 26.66
CA SER A 659 41.05 -52.23 26.08
C SER A 659 41.90 -53.47 26.39
#